data_3b8f3acf67341fa51904839ee0ad0ae1
#
_entry.id   3b8f3acf67341fa51904839ee0ad0ae1
#
_cell.length_a   1.000
_cell.length_b   1.000
_cell.length_c   1.000
_cell.angle_alpha   90.00
_cell.angle_beta   90.00
_cell.angle_gamma   90.00
#
_symmetry.space_group_name_H-M   'P 1'
#
loop_
_entity.id
_entity.type
_entity.pdbx_description
1 polymer ?
#
loop_
_entity_poly.entity_id
_entity_poly.type
_entity_poly.pdbx_seq_one_letter_code
_entity_poly.pdbx_strand_id
1 'polypeptide(L)'
;MNELYADIIVDISVQALDRPFSYRIPNILRDSVSVGSLVTIPFGARMVRGYVIRLKDSCDYDPDKMKDIAAVLTDEETVEARLIALAGWMCRTYGGVMAQSLRTVLPLGKKVNPLTIRRASLTDRNMAIYYKGRLSKRQQGRARVIDSLLENDDQLVADLMRDQNVSIEIIRGLEKDGILCVMTQENYRKVIEEAEALPPDVLTGEQSMAVRKIRTEWSTKDRPVLLKGVTGSGKTLVYMELIADTLAEGKQVIMLIPEIALTRQTVTRFVKRFGEKVSFLHSRLSEGERYDQMKAAKRGDVSIMVGPRSALFTPFTRLGLIIIDEEHEETYRSEMTPRYHARETAEKRAEIEGAHLLLGSATPSITSAYRVWEGRYAGESLTQRYGNASLPKTLIVDMREEAAKGNRSMFSEELSARLRTCLDRGEQAMLFLNRRGYAGFVTCRSCGFVAKCPHCDVSLTRHMNGKLICHYCGYEIPEYSECPECKSRHIGGISVGTQQVEEALQREFAGIRTLRMDFDSTRGKEGHGRILREFGKGNADVLVGTQMIVKGHDFPNVTLVGVLMADLSLNESDYKSQERTYQLITQAVGRAGRGAKPGTAVIQTYQPDNSTLRYAAAQSYGPFYREEIAYRKIMRYPPVGGLLAILGSAASEELLTVGMGYIRKYIDIIDKRGALAAIGPAPQTVGKIRDRFRQVIYLRHKDTENLIRARHMIEEYVRINSGFEEIRIEFDINV
;
A
#
# COMPACT_ATOMS: atom_id res chain seq x y z
N MET A 1 -24.86 43.14 0.16
CA MET A 1 -23.93 42.05 -0.25
C MET A 1 -24.54 40.76 0.23
N ASN A 2 -24.77 39.77 -0.63
CA ASN A 2 -25.38 38.51 -0.22
C ASN A 2 -24.47 37.81 0.79
N GLU A 3 -25.03 37.33 1.89
CA GLU A 3 -24.31 36.50 2.86
C GLU A 3 -23.91 35.19 2.22
N LEU A 4 -22.70 34.71 2.53
CA LEU A 4 -22.16 33.43 2.06
C LEU A 4 -22.09 32.44 3.23
N TYR A 5 -22.47 31.22 2.98
CA TYR A 5 -22.51 30.15 3.97
C TYR A 5 -21.66 28.96 3.53
N ALA A 6 -21.14 28.19 4.47
CA ALA A 6 -20.40 26.97 4.23
C ALA A 6 -21.03 25.79 4.97
N ASP A 7 -21.19 24.67 4.28
CA ASP A 7 -21.44 23.40 4.93
C ASP A 7 -20.11 22.78 5.32
N ILE A 8 -19.97 22.42 6.60
CA ILE A 8 -18.72 21.99 7.20
C ILE A 8 -18.91 20.62 7.87
N ILE A 9 -18.01 19.68 7.57
CA ILE A 9 -17.86 18.44 8.34
C ILE A 9 -16.87 18.70 9.48
N VAL A 10 -17.34 18.48 10.71
CA VAL A 10 -16.54 18.67 11.92
C VAL A 10 -15.47 17.58 12.00
N ASP A 11 -14.21 17.96 12.31
CA ASP A 11 -13.09 17.02 12.42
C ASP A 11 -13.13 16.20 13.73
N ILE A 12 -14.26 15.55 13.98
CA ILE A 12 -14.52 14.68 15.13
C ILE A 12 -14.99 13.33 14.61
N SER A 13 -14.31 12.27 15.03
CA SER A 13 -14.63 10.88 14.57
C SER A 13 -15.74 10.26 15.43
N VAL A 14 -16.89 10.93 15.51
CA VAL A 14 -18.09 10.43 16.17
C VAL A 14 -19.22 10.38 15.16
N GLN A 15 -19.84 9.24 15.02
CA GLN A 15 -20.89 9.01 14.00
C GLN A 15 -22.10 9.93 14.17
N ALA A 16 -22.47 10.29 15.40
CA ALA A 16 -23.58 11.23 15.66
C ALA A 16 -23.31 12.64 15.09
N LEU A 17 -22.04 13.00 14.83
CA LEU A 17 -21.62 14.27 14.27
C LEU A 17 -21.25 14.18 12.79
N ASP A 18 -21.47 13.04 12.15
CA ASP A 18 -21.14 12.79 10.74
C ASP A 18 -22.22 13.34 9.80
N ARG A 19 -22.44 14.64 9.90
CA ARG A 19 -23.33 15.41 9.05
C ARG A 19 -22.78 16.80 8.81
N PRO A 20 -23.13 17.47 7.70
CA PRO A 20 -22.78 18.85 7.49
C PRO A 20 -23.44 19.76 8.51
N PHE A 21 -22.69 20.72 9.00
CA PHE A 21 -23.19 21.84 9.79
C PHE A 21 -22.95 23.12 9.01
N SER A 22 -23.97 23.97 8.90
CA SER A 22 -23.87 25.22 8.16
C SER A 22 -23.33 26.34 9.07
N TYR A 23 -22.41 27.12 8.55
CA TYR A 23 -21.81 28.28 9.20
C TYR A 23 -21.79 29.46 8.24
N ARG A 24 -21.89 30.68 8.77
CA ARG A 24 -21.75 31.89 7.98
C ARG A 24 -20.27 32.20 7.76
N ILE A 25 -19.94 32.67 6.55
CA ILE A 25 -18.59 33.10 6.21
C ILE A 25 -18.50 34.62 6.46
N PRO A 26 -17.73 35.09 7.46
CA PRO A 26 -17.49 36.50 7.68
C PRO A 26 -16.90 37.18 6.44
N ASN A 27 -17.28 38.46 6.21
CA ASN A 27 -16.79 39.20 5.04
C ASN A 27 -15.26 39.23 4.92
N ILE A 28 -14.57 39.29 6.09
CA ILE A 28 -13.10 39.28 6.17
C ILE A 28 -12.46 37.96 5.70
N LEU A 29 -13.20 36.84 5.73
CA LEU A 29 -12.72 35.51 5.37
C LEU A 29 -13.21 35.04 3.99
N ARG A 30 -14.00 35.85 3.26
CA ARG A 30 -14.64 35.44 2.00
C ARG A 30 -13.67 34.96 0.93
N ASP A 31 -12.56 35.65 0.77
CA ASP A 31 -11.57 35.34 -0.28
C ASP A 31 -10.64 34.17 0.13
N SER A 32 -10.64 33.84 1.44
CA SER A 32 -9.79 32.77 1.99
C SER A 32 -10.53 31.45 2.26
N VAL A 33 -11.88 31.46 2.21
CA VAL A 33 -12.69 30.26 2.39
C VAL A 33 -13.12 29.69 1.06
N SER A 34 -12.75 28.45 0.79
CA SER A 34 -13.19 27.71 -0.39
C SER A 34 -13.53 26.27 -0.03
N VAL A 35 -14.14 25.54 -0.97
CA VAL A 35 -14.43 24.12 -0.78
C VAL A 35 -13.10 23.39 -0.53
N GLY A 36 -13.00 22.68 0.60
CA GLY A 36 -11.80 22.01 1.06
C GLY A 36 -10.99 22.75 2.10
N SER A 37 -11.27 24.01 2.37
CA SER A 37 -10.60 24.74 3.45
C SER A 37 -10.79 24.05 4.79
N LEU A 38 -9.70 23.93 5.55
CA LEU A 38 -9.74 23.55 6.96
C LEU A 38 -9.96 24.82 7.78
N VAL A 39 -11.03 24.86 8.54
CA VAL A 39 -11.45 26.04 9.30
C VAL A 39 -11.59 25.73 10.77
N THR A 40 -11.47 26.76 11.61
CA THR A 40 -11.84 26.68 13.02
C THR A 40 -13.25 27.22 13.19
N ILE A 41 -14.11 26.46 13.83
CA ILE A 41 -15.53 26.78 14.04
C ILE A 41 -15.93 26.61 15.51
N PRO A 42 -16.85 27.42 16.04
CA PRO A 42 -17.44 27.22 17.36
C PRO A 42 -18.45 26.08 17.33
N PHE A 43 -18.19 25.01 18.08
CA PHE A 43 -19.04 23.83 18.19
C PHE A 43 -19.39 23.55 19.65
N GLY A 44 -20.64 23.77 20.04
CA GLY A 44 -21.04 23.83 21.46
C GLY A 44 -20.29 24.92 22.18
N ALA A 45 -19.62 24.58 23.26
CA ALA A 45 -18.78 25.49 24.07
C ALA A 45 -17.29 25.46 23.68
N ARG A 46 -16.91 24.70 22.62
CA ARG A 46 -15.51 24.48 22.20
C ARG A 46 -15.26 25.01 20.80
N MET A 47 -14.02 25.38 20.54
CA MET A 47 -13.53 25.61 19.18
C MET A 47 -13.00 24.29 18.64
N VAL A 48 -13.48 23.90 17.45
CA VAL A 48 -13.08 22.66 16.77
C VAL A 48 -12.70 22.94 15.32
N ARG A 49 -11.97 22.02 14.73
CA ARG A 49 -11.66 22.08 13.30
C ARG A 49 -12.77 21.45 12.47
N GLY A 50 -12.94 21.93 11.24
CA GLY A 50 -13.86 21.36 10.29
C GLY A 50 -13.42 21.60 8.86
N TYR A 51 -13.91 20.76 7.95
CA TYR A 51 -13.62 20.82 6.52
C TYR A 51 -14.83 21.41 5.78
N VAL A 52 -14.61 22.46 5.01
CA VAL A 52 -15.64 23.05 4.13
C VAL A 52 -15.89 22.10 2.97
N ILE A 53 -17.12 21.57 2.87
CA ILE A 53 -17.49 20.62 1.82
C ILE A 53 -18.36 21.25 0.73
N ARG A 54 -19.00 22.38 0.99
CA ARG A 54 -19.84 23.13 0.06
C ARG A 54 -19.97 24.58 0.49
N LEU A 55 -20.03 25.48 -0.51
CA LEU A 55 -20.41 26.88 -0.34
C LEU A 55 -21.85 27.08 -0.82
N LYS A 56 -22.60 27.98 -0.17
CA LYS A 56 -24.00 28.28 -0.45
C LYS A 56 -24.27 29.76 -0.36
N ASP A 57 -25.19 30.26 -1.19
CA ASP A 57 -25.70 31.63 -1.15
C ASP A 57 -26.94 31.79 -0.26
N SER A 58 -27.49 30.67 0.24
CA SER A 58 -28.67 30.62 1.11
C SER A 58 -28.54 29.50 2.12
N CYS A 59 -29.19 29.63 3.26
CA CYS A 59 -29.23 28.62 4.30
C CYS A 59 -30.67 28.42 4.81
N ASP A 60 -31.03 27.16 5.07
CA ASP A 60 -32.34 26.77 5.61
C ASP A 60 -32.44 26.99 7.14
N TYR A 61 -31.38 27.46 7.78
CA TYR A 61 -31.33 27.71 9.22
C TYR A 61 -31.48 29.19 9.53
N ASP A 62 -32.05 29.51 10.70
CA ASP A 62 -32.28 30.87 11.17
C ASP A 62 -30.99 31.70 11.17
N PRO A 63 -30.86 32.76 10.35
CA PRO A 63 -29.64 33.55 10.24
C PRO A 63 -29.15 34.15 11.56
N ASP A 64 -30.06 34.49 12.47
CA ASP A 64 -29.71 35.12 13.75
C ASP A 64 -29.10 34.12 14.75
N LYS A 65 -29.32 32.83 14.53
CA LYS A 65 -28.70 31.73 15.32
C LYS A 65 -27.48 31.13 14.67
N MET A 66 -27.15 31.56 13.47
CA MET A 66 -26.02 31.06 12.70
C MET A 66 -24.70 31.50 13.32
N LYS A 67 -23.78 30.55 13.51
CA LYS A 67 -22.43 30.84 14.00
C LYS A 67 -21.50 31.13 12.82
N ASP A 68 -20.50 31.94 13.08
CA ASP A 68 -19.49 32.33 12.10
C ASP A 68 -18.29 31.37 12.10
N ILE A 69 -17.64 31.22 10.96
CA ILE A 69 -16.30 30.64 10.88
C ILE A 69 -15.34 31.59 11.61
N ALA A 70 -14.58 31.06 12.57
CA ALA A 70 -13.68 31.85 13.38
C ALA A 70 -12.34 32.16 12.69
N ALA A 71 -11.77 31.17 11.98
CA ALA A 71 -10.51 31.33 11.26
C ALA A 71 -10.38 30.28 10.17
N VAL A 72 -9.60 30.58 9.14
CA VAL A 72 -9.11 29.64 8.14
C VAL A 72 -7.73 29.14 8.58
N LEU A 73 -7.54 27.84 8.60
CA LEU A 73 -6.29 27.20 9.07
C LEU A 73 -5.36 26.84 7.91
N THR A 74 -5.86 26.86 6.68
CA THR A 74 -5.09 26.56 5.48
C THR A 74 -4.71 27.87 4.81
N ASP A 75 -3.42 28.18 4.80
CA ASP A 75 -2.87 29.23 3.95
C ASP A 75 -2.95 28.73 2.49
N GLU A 76 -3.86 29.32 1.67
CA GLU A 76 -4.00 29.15 0.22
C GLU A 76 -4.36 27.74 -0.32
N GLU A 77 -4.51 26.71 0.49
CA GLU A 77 -4.65 25.35 0.00
C GLU A 77 -6.06 24.80 0.18
N THR A 78 -6.88 25.08 -0.83
CA THR A 78 -8.16 24.39 -0.98
C THR A 78 -7.94 22.95 -1.41
N VAL A 79 -8.57 22.03 -0.71
CA VAL A 79 -8.68 20.67 -1.21
C VAL A 79 -9.66 20.68 -2.36
N GLU A 80 -9.25 20.11 -3.46
CA GLU A 80 -10.10 20.08 -4.64
C GLU A 80 -11.41 19.35 -4.35
N ALA A 81 -12.50 19.90 -4.87
CA ALA A 81 -13.83 19.29 -4.76
C ALA A 81 -13.85 17.81 -5.18
N ARG A 82 -12.95 17.41 -6.10
CA ARG A 82 -12.76 16.03 -6.55
C ARG A 82 -12.29 15.09 -5.45
N LEU A 83 -11.34 15.52 -4.60
CA LEU A 83 -10.88 14.71 -3.47
C LEU A 83 -11.95 14.58 -2.37
N ILE A 84 -12.75 15.63 -2.17
CA ILE A 84 -13.92 15.56 -1.27
C ILE A 84 -14.96 14.57 -1.81
N ALA A 85 -15.24 14.62 -3.11
CA ALA A 85 -16.13 13.65 -3.76
C ALA A 85 -15.62 12.21 -3.60
N LEU A 86 -14.30 12.01 -3.73
CA LEU A 86 -13.65 10.71 -3.46
C LEU A 86 -13.81 10.29 -1.99
N ALA A 87 -13.60 11.20 -1.03
CA ALA A 87 -13.81 10.92 0.40
C ALA A 87 -15.27 10.52 0.69
N GLY A 88 -16.23 11.20 0.08
CA GLY A 88 -17.67 10.86 0.19
C GLY A 88 -17.98 9.49 -0.38
N TRP A 89 -17.39 9.12 -1.51
CA TRP A 89 -17.53 7.78 -2.08
C TRP A 89 -16.86 6.72 -1.18
N MET A 90 -15.68 7.00 -0.63
CA MET A 90 -15.00 6.08 0.29
C MET A 90 -15.82 5.83 1.56
N CYS A 91 -16.37 6.88 2.17
CA CYS A 91 -17.24 6.76 3.34
C CYS A 91 -18.47 5.91 3.03
N ARG A 92 -19.14 6.16 1.90
CA ARG A 92 -20.33 5.40 1.46
C ARG A 92 -19.99 3.93 1.15
N THR A 93 -18.83 3.66 0.53
CA THR A 93 -18.46 2.30 0.08
C THR A 93 -17.89 1.46 1.22
N TYR A 94 -16.94 2.02 1.98
CA TYR A 94 -16.20 1.26 2.99
C TYR A 94 -16.68 1.47 4.42
N GLY A 95 -17.57 2.44 4.66
CA GLY A 95 -18.08 2.77 5.99
C GLY A 95 -17.15 3.71 6.77
N GLY A 96 -17.52 3.92 8.02
CA GLY A 96 -16.91 4.91 8.87
C GLY A 96 -17.52 6.30 8.71
N VAL A 97 -16.90 7.31 9.31
CA VAL A 97 -17.39 8.69 9.27
C VAL A 97 -16.66 9.51 8.20
N MET A 98 -17.35 10.51 7.65
CA MET A 98 -16.81 11.38 6.61
C MET A 98 -15.50 12.05 7.04
N ALA A 99 -15.39 12.45 8.32
CA ALA A 99 -14.16 13.02 8.87
C ALA A 99 -12.95 12.08 8.76
N GLN A 100 -13.13 10.76 8.90
CA GLN A 100 -12.03 9.79 8.73
C GLN A 100 -11.63 9.66 7.26
N SER A 101 -12.60 9.64 6.35
CA SER A 101 -12.33 9.60 4.91
C SER A 101 -11.64 10.88 4.45
N LEU A 102 -12.07 12.05 4.94
CA LEU A 102 -11.40 13.33 4.67
C LEU A 102 -9.95 13.33 5.15
N ARG A 103 -9.69 12.92 6.39
CA ARG A 103 -8.29 12.81 6.92
C ARG A 103 -7.42 11.87 6.08
N THR A 104 -8.00 10.83 5.51
CA THR A 104 -7.27 9.87 4.66
C THR A 104 -6.89 10.51 3.33
N VAL A 105 -7.80 11.25 2.74
CA VAL A 105 -7.65 11.88 1.42
C VAL A 105 -6.87 13.19 1.52
N LEU A 106 -6.93 13.88 2.69
CA LEU A 106 -6.35 15.18 2.95
C LEU A 106 -5.16 15.06 3.91
N PRO A 107 -3.95 14.84 3.43
CA PRO A 107 -2.79 14.64 4.30
C PRO A 107 -2.31 15.90 5.05
N LEU A 108 -2.94 17.05 4.87
CA LEU A 108 -2.45 18.38 5.29
C LEU A 108 -2.98 18.87 6.65
N GLY A 109 -3.55 18.00 7.47
CA GLY A 109 -4.23 18.39 8.72
C GLY A 109 -3.37 18.90 9.87
N LYS A 110 -2.02 18.96 9.76
CA LYS A 110 -1.15 19.52 10.81
C LYS A 110 -0.39 20.73 10.26
N LYS A 111 -0.30 21.78 11.07
CA LYS A 111 0.52 22.96 10.77
C LYS A 111 1.98 22.54 10.78
N VAL A 112 2.55 22.32 9.60
CA VAL A 112 3.98 22.10 9.41
C VAL A 112 4.58 23.44 9.05
N ASN A 113 5.59 23.89 9.80
CA ASN A 113 6.32 25.09 9.43
C ASN A 113 7.14 24.77 8.16
N PRO A 114 6.90 25.49 7.05
CA PRO A 114 7.67 25.30 5.84
C PRO A 114 9.14 25.59 6.12
N LEU A 115 10.03 24.85 5.46
CA LEU A 115 11.44 25.19 5.48
C LEU A 115 11.60 26.49 4.67
N THR A 116 12.02 27.56 5.32
CA THR A 116 12.28 28.83 4.63
C THR A 116 13.77 29.02 4.48
N ILE A 117 14.22 29.34 3.28
CA ILE A 117 15.55 29.87 3.04
C ILE A 117 15.44 31.38 2.86
N ARG A 118 16.44 32.09 3.36
CA ARG A 118 16.57 33.52 3.17
C ARG A 118 17.67 33.77 2.15
N ARG A 119 17.35 34.50 1.12
CA ARG A 119 18.31 34.97 0.12
C ARG A 119 18.48 36.46 0.27
N ALA A 120 19.70 36.94 0.19
CA ALA A 120 20.04 38.35 0.24
C ALA A 120 20.56 38.78 -1.14
N SER A 121 20.04 39.89 -1.63
CA SER A 121 20.49 40.56 -2.85
C SER A 121 20.67 42.06 -2.61
N LEU A 122 21.50 42.69 -3.42
CA LEU A 122 21.68 44.15 -3.32
C LEU A 122 20.43 44.85 -3.84
N THR A 123 19.97 45.86 -3.12
CA THR A 123 18.86 46.70 -3.53
C THR A 123 19.23 47.57 -4.75
N ASP A 124 20.44 48.16 -4.70
CA ASP A 124 21.05 48.93 -5.80
C ASP A 124 22.58 48.78 -5.69
N ARG A 125 23.20 48.38 -6.79
CA ARG A 125 24.64 48.11 -6.86
C ARG A 125 25.50 49.36 -6.64
N ASN A 126 25.10 50.50 -7.18
CA ASN A 126 25.81 51.78 -7.07
C ASN A 126 25.67 52.32 -5.64
N MET A 127 24.51 52.21 -5.06
CA MET A 127 24.24 52.63 -3.69
C MET A 127 25.05 51.76 -2.70
N ALA A 128 25.17 50.48 -2.93
CA ALA A 128 25.97 49.55 -2.12
C ALA A 128 27.47 49.93 -2.16
N ILE A 129 28.01 50.27 -3.32
CA ILE A 129 29.41 50.73 -3.50
C ILE A 129 29.62 52.03 -2.74
N TYR A 130 28.71 53.00 -2.90
CA TYR A 130 28.79 54.31 -2.22
C TYR A 130 28.73 54.13 -0.67
N TYR A 131 27.78 53.32 -0.18
CA TYR A 131 27.67 53.01 1.24
C TYR A 131 28.94 52.35 1.78
N LYS A 132 29.50 51.37 1.09
CA LYS A 132 30.75 50.69 1.42
C LYS A 132 31.88 51.71 1.62
N GLY A 133 32.03 52.69 0.72
CA GLY A 133 33.09 53.72 0.82
C GLY A 133 33.03 54.59 2.08
N ARG A 134 31.90 54.61 2.79
CA ARG A 134 31.69 55.37 4.03
C ARG A 134 31.82 54.54 5.30
N LEU A 135 32.03 53.23 5.18
CA LEU A 135 32.16 52.35 6.34
C LEU A 135 33.46 52.60 7.11
N SER A 136 33.39 52.68 8.43
CA SER A 136 34.53 52.78 9.31
C SER A 136 35.35 51.47 9.38
N LYS A 137 36.60 51.56 9.81
CA LYS A 137 37.47 50.36 10.01
C LYS A 137 36.89 49.31 10.99
N ARG A 138 35.90 49.69 11.81
CA ARG A 138 35.21 48.80 12.75
C ARG A 138 34.05 48.02 12.08
N GLN A 139 33.64 48.41 10.91
CA GLN A 139 32.48 47.83 10.16
C GLN A 139 32.88 46.89 9.02
N GLN A 140 34.04 46.25 9.14
CA GLN A 140 34.59 45.37 8.12
C GLN A 140 33.67 44.18 7.74
N GLY A 141 32.85 43.70 8.70
CA GLY A 141 31.86 42.65 8.40
C GLY A 141 30.80 43.11 7.38
N ARG A 142 30.33 44.35 7.45
CA ARG A 142 29.41 44.91 6.46
C ARG A 142 30.05 45.04 5.09
N ALA A 143 31.32 45.47 5.04
CA ALA A 143 32.06 45.58 3.78
C ALA A 143 32.22 44.22 3.08
N ARG A 144 32.60 43.16 3.83
CA ARG A 144 32.73 41.81 3.26
C ARG A 144 31.45 41.27 2.67
N VAL A 145 30.29 41.46 3.36
CA VAL A 145 28.97 41.07 2.85
C VAL A 145 28.64 41.80 1.56
N ILE A 146 28.89 43.12 1.50
CA ILE A 146 28.65 43.89 0.26
C ILE A 146 29.56 43.42 -0.86
N ASP A 147 30.86 43.16 -0.60
CA ASP A 147 31.80 42.65 -1.59
C ASP A 147 31.34 41.34 -2.16
N SER A 148 30.98 40.38 -1.31
CA SER A 148 30.47 39.09 -1.72
C SER A 148 29.24 39.20 -2.60
N LEU A 149 28.29 40.09 -2.29
CA LEU A 149 27.10 40.32 -3.10
C LEU A 149 27.38 41.10 -4.37
N LEU A 150 28.44 41.93 -4.41
CA LEU A 150 28.88 42.58 -5.63
C LEU A 150 29.51 41.60 -6.64
N GLU A 151 30.20 40.56 -6.12
CA GLU A 151 30.76 39.47 -6.95
C GLU A 151 29.68 38.51 -7.42
N ASN A 152 28.81 38.10 -6.55
CA ASN A 152 27.71 37.17 -6.86
C ASN A 152 26.44 37.64 -6.13
N ASP A 153 25.55 38.29 -6.85
CA ASP A 153 24.26 38.77 -6.30
C ASP A 153 23.31 37.58 -6.06
N ASP A 154 22.40 37.73 -5.11
CA ASP A 154 21.43 36.71 -4.72
C ASP A 154 22.05 35.47 -4.07
N GLN A 155 22.61 35.61 -2.89
CA GLN A 155 23.21 34.53 -2.09
C GLN A 155 22.32 34.09 -0.91
N LEU A 156 22.49 32.83 -0.47
CA LEU A 156 21.87 32.37 0.77
C LEU A 156 22.44 33.12 1.97
N VAL A 157 21.55 33.64 2.81
CA VAL A 157 21.96 34.33 4.05
C VAL A 157 22.82 33.43 4.94
N ALA A 158 22.53 32.12 5.00
CA ALA A 158 23.33 31.19 5.78
C ALA A 158 24.75 31.02 5.22
N ASP A 159 24.91 31.00 3.91
CA ASP A 159 26.23 30.90 3.27
C ASP A 159 27.02 32.23 3.44
N LEU A 160 26.36 33.38 3.25
CA LEU A 160 26.96 34.69 3.52
C LEU A 160 27.48 34.81 4.95
N MET A 161 26.68 34.34 5.92
CA MET A 161 27.08 34.35 7.34
C MET A 161 28.29 33.45 7.59
N ARG A 162 28.31 32.26 7.03
CA ARG A 162 29.40 31.29 7.18
C ARG A 162 30.66 31.77 6.46
N ASP A 163 30.56 32.11 5.19
CA ASP A 163 31.68 32.35 4.31
C ASP A 163 32.33 33.72 4.59
N GLN A 164 31.54 34.70 5.00
CA GLN A 164 32.03 36.02 5.40
C GLN A 164 32.31 36.16 6.90
N ASN A 165 32.07 35.10 7.68
CA ASN A 165 32.19 35.08 9.15
C ASN A 165 31.49 36.30 9.81
N VAL A 166 30.20 36.43 9.55
CA VAL A 166 29.36 37.53 10.07
C VAL A 166 28.11 37.02 10.80
N SER A 167 27.61 37.84 11.76
CA SER A 167 26.38 37.52 12.46
C SER A 167 25.14 38.00 11.69
N ILE A 168 23.98 37.44 12.05
CA ILE A 168 22.67 37.81 11.46
C ILE A 168 22.34 39.30 11.66
N GLU A 169 22.83 39.91 12.73
CA GLU A 169 22.62 41.33 13.05
C GLU A 169 23.25 42.23 11.97
N ILE A 170 24.36 41.82 11.35
CA ILE A 170 25.01 42.58 10.28
C ILE A 170 24.10 42.56 9.05
N ILE A 171 23.53 41.39 8.69
CA ILE A 171 22.60 41.26 7.56
C ILE A 171 21.34 42.12 7.79
N ARG A 172 20.73 42.01 9.01
CA ARG A 172 19.57 42.83 9.38
C ARG A 172 19.88 44.32 9.39
N GLY A 173 21.10 44.68 9.82
CA GLY A 173 21.55 46.09 9.80
C GLY A 173 21.65 46.65 8.39
N LEU A 174 22.21 45.88 7.42
CA LEU A 174 22.30 46.27 6.02
C LEU A 174 20.92 46.31 5.35
N GLU A 175 20.00 45.40 5.73
CA GLU A 175 18.62 45.41 5.27
C GLU A 175 17.87 46.66 5.78
N LYS A 176 18.01 46.98 7.06
CA LYS A 176 17.42 48.19 7.66
C LYS A 176 17.96 49.48 7.03
N ASP A 177 19.24 49.47 6.66
CA ASP A 177 19.89 50.60 5.98
C ASP A 177 19.50 50.69 4.48
N GLY A 178 18.68 49.75 3.98
CA GLY A 178 18.20 49.70 2.59
C GLY A 178 19.26 49.29 1.56
N ILE A 179 20.39 48.73 2.00
CA ILE A 179 21.52 48.31 1.13
C ILE A 179 21.27 46.98 0.48
N LEU A 180 20.66 46.07 1.21
CA LEU A 180 20.25 44.75 0.70
C LEU A 180 18.77 44.46 1.01
N CYS A 181 18.21 43.57 0.25
CA CYS A 181 16.88 43.02 0.44
C CYS A 181 17.01 41.54 0.82
N VAL A 182 16.34 41.13 1.89
CA VAL A 182 16.29 39.73 2.27
C VAL A 182 14.94 39.17 1.87
N MET A 183 14.92 38.35 0.83
CA MET A 183 13.74 37.60 0.42
C MET A 183 13.68 36.28 1.16
N THR A 184 12.55 36.01 1.82
CA THR A 184 12.27 34.71 2.41
C THR A 184 11.58 33.87 1.36
N GLN A 185 12.24 32.83 0.91
CA GLN A 185 11.72 31.89 -0.07
C GLN A 185 11.45 30.55 0.63
N GLU A 186 10.30 29.95 0.39
CA GLU A 186 10.05 28.58 0.82
C GLU A 186 10.98 27.63 0.07
N ASN A 187 11.64 26.76 0.81
CA ASN A 187 12.47 25.69 0.24
C ASN A 187 11.86 24.34 0.56
N TYR A 188 11.88 23.47 -0.41
CA TYR A 188 11.44 22.09 -0.24
C TYR A 188 12.59 21.20 0.17
N ARG A 189 12.34 20.33 1.14
CA ARG A 189 13.28 19.26 1.47
C ARG A 189 13.37 18.33 0.28
N LYS A 190 14.48 18.43 -0.48
CA LYS A 190 14.73 17.50 -1.60
C LYS A 190 14.90 16.09 -1.03
N VAL A 191 14.04 15.17 -1.44
CA VAL A 191 14.06 13.75 -1.04
C VAL A 191 15.01 12.93 -1.91
N ILE A 192 15.50 13.52 -3.00
CA ILE A 192 16.19 12.83 -4.09
C ILE A 192 17.57 13.47 -4.32
N GLU A 193 18.60 12.62 -4.38
CA GLU A 193 19.91 12.99 -4.91
C GLU A 193 19.80 13.16 -6.44
N GLU A 194 20.44 14.17 -6.98
CA GLU A 194 20.50 14.41 -8.43
C GLU A 194 21.15 13.21 -9.12
N ALA A 195 20.58 12.77 -10.22
CA ALA A 195 21.12 11.69 -11.04
C ALA A 195 21.22 12.15 -12.49
N GLU A 196 22.34 11.81 -13.13
CA GLU A 196 22.58 12.09 -14.53
C GLU A 196 21.49 11.50 -15.43
N ALA A 197 20.92 12.31 -16.29
CA ALA A 197 19.82 11.89 -17.18
C ALA A 197 20.30 10.83 -18.17
N LEU A 198 19.53 9.78 -18.35
CA LEU A 198 19.79 8.76 -19.36
C LEU A 198 18.77 8.84 -20.50
N PRO A 199 19.18 8.49 -21.73
CA PRO A 199 18.25 8.39 -22.85
C PRO A 199 17.18 7.30 -22.57
N PRO A 200 16.04 7.36 -23.27
CA PRO A 200 15.00 6.33 -23.18
C PRO A 200 15.55 4.93 -23.47
N ASP A 201 15.13 3.93 -22.68
CA ASP A 201 15.38 2.54 -23.01
C ASP A 201 14.65 2.15 -24.31
N VAL A 202 15.25 1.29 -25.13
CA VAL A 202 14.63 0.80 -26.36
C VAL A 202 13.62 -0.30 -25.99
N LEU A 203 12.36 -0.10 -26.38
CA LEU A 203 11.30 -1.08 -26.17
C LEU A 203 11.47 -2.27 -27.12
N THR A 204 11.18 -3.47 -26.61
CA THR A 204 11.02 -4.66 -27.47
C THR A 204 9.77 -4.54 -28.35
N GLY A 205 9.69 -5.37 -29.41
CA GLY A 205 8.50 -5.40 -30.28
C GLY A 205 7.20 -5.67 -29.51
N GLU A 206 7.24 -6.58 -28.52
CA GLU A 206 6.09 -6.91 -27.68
C GLU A 206 5.68 -5.73 -26.78
N GLN A 207 6.65 -5.04 -26.16
CA GLN A 207 6.40 -3.85 -25.35
C GLN A 207 5.85 -2.70 -26.19
N SER A 208 6.42 -2.44 -27.38
CA SER A 208 5.93 -1.41 -28.30
C SER A 208 4.50 -1.71 -28.78
N MET A 209 4.17 -2.97 -28.99
CA MET A 209 2.82 -3.40 -29.36
C MET A 209 1.84 -3.16 -28.21
N ALA A 210 2.22 -3.52 -26.96
CA ALA A 210 1.40 -3.29 -25.77
C ALA A 210 1.12 -1.79 -25.58
N VAL A 211 2.14 -0.93 -25.68
CA VAL A 211 1.96 0.54 -25.60
C VAL A 211 0.96 1.03 -26.63
N ARG A 212 1.08 0.62 -27.91
CA ARG A 212 0.14 1.02 -28.97
C ARG A 212 -1.28 0.60 -28.68
N LYS A 213 -1.49 -0.64 -28.22
CA LYS A 213 -2.83 -1.15 -27.91
C LYS A 213 -3.45 -0.43 -26.73
N ILE A 214 -2.67 -0.14 -25.68
CA ILE A 214 -3.12 0.63 -24.52
C ILE A 214 -3.55 2.05 -24.95
N ARG A 215 -2.74 2.73 -25.76
CA ARG A 215 -3.10 4.05 -26.33
C ARG A 215 -4.40 4.00 -27.14
N THR A 216 -4.58 2.98 -27.98
CA THR A 216 -5.80 2.78 -28.75
C THR A 216 -7.01 2.52 -27.84
N GLU A 217 -6.87 1.72 -26.81
CA GLU A 217 -7.95 1.45 -25.87
C GLU A 217 -8.41 2.73 -25.16
N TRP A 218 -7.46 3.54 -24.67
CA TRP A 218 -7.79 4.79 -23.99
C TRP A 218 -8.40 5.85 -24.91
N SER A 219 -7.98 5.90 -26.18
CA SER A 219 -8.57 6.84 -27.16
C SER A 219 -9.96 6.41 -27.67
N THR A 220 -10.34 5.14 -27.52
CA THR A 220 -11.59 4.62 -28.11
C THR A 220 -12.67 4.27 -27.08
N LYS A 221 -12.29 3.63 -25.98
CA LYS A 221 -13.20 3.08 -24.98
C LYS A 221 -12.94 3.56 -23.56
N ASP A 222 -11.76 4.11 -23.31
CA ASP A 222 -11.31 4.65 -22.03
C ASP A 222 -11.51 3.72 -20.83
N ARG A 223 -11.33 2.40 -21.06
CA ARG A 223 -11.41 1.42 -19.97
C ARG A 223 -10.09 1.30 -19.22
N PRO A 224 -10.09 0.99 -17.92
CA PRO A 224 -8.91 0.55 -17.21
C PRO A 224 -8.22 -0.62 -17.93
N VAL A 225 -6.88 -0.64 -17.91
CA VAL A 225 -6.09 -1.68 -18.58
C VAL A 225 -5.35 -2.51 -17.56
N LEU A 226 -5.43 -3.84 -17.71
CA LEU A 226 -4.60 -4.81 -16.97
C LEU A 226 -3.45 -5.26 -17.88
N LEU A 227 -2.23 -4.86 -17.54
CA LEU A 227 -0.99 -5.32 -18.19
C LEU A 227 -0.43 -6.52 -17.41
N LYS A 228 -0.69 -7.72 -17.90
CA LYS A 228 -0.08 -8.93 -17.37
C LYS A 228 1.29 -9.11 -18.03
N GLY A 229 2.36 -9.23 -17.23
CA GLY A 229 3.69 -9.49 -17.80
C GLY A 229 4.46 -10.47 -16.95
N VAL A 230 5.06 -11.50 -17.54
CA VAL A 230 5.91 -12.43 -16.79
C VAL A 230 6.98 -11.67 -15.98
N THR A 231 7.45 -12.29 -14.92
CA THR A 231 8.48 -11.67 -14.08
C THR A 231 9.72 -11.35 -14.92
N GLY A 232 10.16 -10.07 -14.93
CA GLY A 232 11.27 -9.62 -15.76
C GLY A 232 10.90 -9.29 -17.21
N SER A 233 9.62 -9.16 -17.58
CA SER A 233 9.19 -8.76 -18.92
C SER A 233 9.39 -7.28 -19.26
N GLY A 234 9.85 -6.46 -18.31
CA GLY A 234 10.05 -5.03 -18.52
C GLY A 234 8.76 -4.20 -18.49
N LYS A 235 7.73 -4.59 -17.73
CA LYS A 235 6.51 -3.77 -17.51
C LYS A 235 6.81 -2.32 -17.19
N THR A 236 7.85 -2.08 -16.39
CA THR A 236 8.27 -0.72 -16.00
C THR A 236 8.62 0.14 -17.20
N LEU A 237 9.18 -0.43 -18.28
CA LEU A 237 9.49 0.32 -19.52
C LEU A 237 8.21 0.77 -20.22
N VAL A 238 7.19 -0.09 -20.25
CA VAL A 238 5.85 0.28 -20.76
C VAL A 238 5.26 1.41 -19.93
N TYR A 239 5.38 1.35 -18.60
CA TYR A 239 4.92 2.43 -17.73
C TYR A 239 5.63 3.75 -18.03
N MET A 240 6.96 3.73 -18.14
CA MET A 240 7.75 4.93 -18.42
C MET A 240 7.38 5.60 -19.74
N GLU A 241 7.04 4.80 -20.74
CA GLU A 241 6.59 5.35 -22.04
C GLU A 241 5.21 6.02 -21.92
N LEU A 242 4.26 5.37 -21.27
CA LEU A 242 2.92 5.94 -21.04
C LEU A 242 2.95 7.16 -20.09
N ILE A 243 3.88 7.19 -19.14
CA ILE A 243 4.14 8.38 -18.32
C ILE A 243 4.65 9.52 -19.18
N ALA A 244 5.61 9.26 -20.08
CA ALA A 244 6.16 10.27 -20.97
C ALA A 244 5.08 10.89 -21.87
N ASP A 245 4.17 10.06 -22.41
CA ASP A 245 3.01 10.54 -23.18
C ASP A 245 2.13 11.48 -22.36
N THR A 246 1.77 11.05 -21.15
CA THR A 246 0.90 11.83 -20.25
C THR A 246 1.52 13.17 -19.88
N LEU A 247 2.84 13.20 -19.64
CA LEU A 247 3.57 14.45 -19.39
C LEU A 247 3.64 15.34 -20.62
N ALA A 248 3.75 14.78 -21.82
CA ALA A 248 3.74 15.55 -23.07
C ALA A 248 2.40 16.26 -23.30
N GLU A 249 1.29 15.68 -22.79
CA GLU A 249 -0.03 16.34 -22.76
C GLU A 249 -0.16 17.42 -21.67
N GLY A 250 0.89 17.65 -20.88
CA GLY A 250 0.88 18.59 -19.75
C GLY A 250 0.04 18.09 -18.57
N LYS A 251 -0.21 16.80 -18.47
CA LYS A 251 -0.92 16.14 -17.37
C LYS A 251 0.06 15.53 -16.38
N GLN A 252 -0.46 15.10 -15.23
CA GLN A 252 0.27 14.58 -14.07
C GLN A 252 -0.02 13.11 -13.85
N VAL A 253 0.90 12.40 -13.17
CA VAL A 253 0.85 10.95 -13.02
C VAL A 253 1.03 10.52 -11.57
N ILE A 254 0.19 9.60 -11.11
CA ILE A 254 0.38 8.86 -9.86
C ILE A 254 0.82 7.44 -10.20
N MET A 255 1.93 7.01 -9.61
CA MET A 255 2.38 5.63 -9.70
C MET A 255 2.43 4.99 -8.32
N LEU A 256 1.60 3.99 -8.12
CA LEU A 256 1.59 3.19 -6.90
C LEU A 256 2.55 2.02 -7.04
N ILE A 257 3.46 1.90 -6.08
CA ILE A 257 4.40 0.79 -5.96
C ILE A 257 4.32 0.27 -4.52
N PRO A 258 4.34 -1.06 -4.28
CA PRO A 258 4.44 -1.59 -2.92
C PRO A 258 5.68 -1.02 -2.21
N GLU A 259 5.54 -0.65 -0.93
CA GLU A 259 6.61 0.05 -0.21
C GLU A 259 7.94 -0.71 -0.21
N ILE A 260 7.87 -2.04 -0.15
CA ILE A 260 9.05 -2.92 -0.23
C ILE A 260 9.74 -2.85 -1.60
N ALA A 261 8.99 -2.57 -2.68
CA ALA A 261 9.51 -2.44 -4.03
C ALA A 261 10.05 -1.03 -4.35
N LEU A 262 9.83 -0.06 -3.46
CA LEU A 262 10.38 1.29 -3.58
C LEU A 262 11.85 1.31 -3.14
N THR A 263 12.70 0.67 -3.94
CA THR A 263 14.14 0.58 -3.70
C THR A 263 14.89 1.77 -4.27
N ARG A 264 16.14 1.98 -3.83
CA ARG A 264 17.03 2.97 -4.46
C ARG A 264 17.13 2.78 -5.98
N GLN A 265 17.20 1.54 -6.45
CA GLN A 265 17.26 1.21 -7.88
C GLN A 265 16.03 1.71 -8.64
N THR A 266 14.83 1.48 -8.09
CA THR A 266 13.58 1.98 -8.67
C THR A 266 13.55 3.50 -8.69
N VAL A 267 13.89 4.14 -7.57
CA VAL A 267 13.98 5.61 -7.45
C VAL A 267 14.94 6.18 -8.50
N THR A 268 16.17 5.68 -8.54
CA THR A 268 17.20 6.14 -9.48
C THR A 268 16.74 6.01 -10.94
N ARG A 269 16.01 4.95 -11.30
CA ARG A 269 15.52 4.74 -12.67
C ARG A 269 14.52 5.83 -13.08
N PHE A 270 13.59 6.20 -12.18
CA PHE A 270 12.63 7.27 -12.44
C PHE A 270 13.32 8.64 -12.52
N VAL A 271 14.23 8.94 -11.60
CA VAL A 271 14.97 10.21 -11.59
C VAL A 271 15.83 10.35 -12.84
N LYS A 272 16.53 9.31 -13.26
CA LYS A 272 17.31 9.32 -14.50
C LYS A 272 16.47 9.57 -15.76
N ARG A 273 15.21 9.15 -15.77
CA ARG A 273 14.31 9.30 -16.92
C ARG A 273 13.58 10.64 -16.92
N PHE A 274 13.13 11.13 -15.77
CA PHE A 274 12.21 12.25 -15.66
C PHE A 274 12.75 13.45 -14.86
N GLY A 275 13.93 13.32 -14.25
CA GLY A 275 14.59 14.40 -13.52
C GLY A 275 13.78 14.91 -12.34
N GLU A 276 13.73 16.21 -12.17
CA GLU A 276 13.07 16.91 -11.07
C GLU A 276 11.53 16.83 -11.11
N LYS A 277 10.95 16.34 -12.21
CA LYS A 277 9.48 16.16 -12.33
C LYS A 277 8.95 15.03 -11.41
N VAL A 278 9.83 14.22 -10.82
CA VAL A 278 9.47 13.06 -10.00
C VAL A 278 9.61 13.37 -8.53
N SER A 279 8.61 12.98 -7.75
CA SER A 279 8.68 12.93 -6.29
C SER A 279 8.27 11.56 -5.76
N PHE A 280 8.70 11.26 -4.53
CA PHE A 280 8.46 9.98 -3.88
C PHE A 280 7.82 10.16 -2.51
N LEU A 281 6.83 9.30 -2.23
CA LEU A 281 6.28 9.14 -0.89
C LEU A 281 6.65 7.78 -0.32
N HIS A 282 7.01 7.71 0.94
CA HIS A 282 7.24 6.47 1.68
C HIS A 282 7.05 6.70 3.19
N SER A 283 6.91 5.63 3.97
CA SER A 283 6.63 5.69 5.41
C SER A 283 7.75 6.34 6.24
N ARG A 284 8.97 6.39 5.72
CA ARG A 284 10.15 6.97 6.40
C ARG A 284 10.24 8.48 6.29
N LEU A 285 9.44 9.11 5.43
CA LEU A 285 9.38 10.57 5.34
C LEU A 285 8.78 11.14 6.63
N SER A 286 9.43 12.17 7.15
CA SER A 286 8.85 13.01 8.20
C SER A 286 7.56 13.68 7.73
N GLU A 287 6.73 14.12 8.65
CA GLU A 287 5.50 14.85 8.32
C GLU A 287 5.80 16.10 7.48
N GLY A 288 6.94 16.80 7.77
CA GLY A 288 7.37 17.96 7.00
C GLY A 288 7.78 17.63 5.55
N GLU A 289 8.59 16.59 5.36
CA GLU A 289 8.97 16.17 4.01
C GLU A 289 7.74 15.74 3.19
N ARG A 290 6.82 15.00 3.81
CA ARG A 290 5.57 14.60 3.14
C ARG A 290 4.72 15.83 2.75
N TYR A 291 4.62 16.80 3.64
CA TYR A 291 3.91 18.06 3.37
C TYR A 291 4.53 18.79 2.19
N ASP A 292 5.87 18.95 2.19
CA ASP A 292 6.61 19.64 1.12
C ASP A 292 6.37 18.96 -0.25
N GLN A 293 6.40 17.61 -0.31
CA GLN A 293 6.15 16.87 -1.56
C GLN A 293 4.70 17.06 -2.06
N MET A 294 3.71 17.03 -1.15
CA MET A 294 2.31 17.25 -1.51
C MET A 294 2.08 18.67 -2.00
N LYS A 295 2.73 19.66 -1.38
CA LYS A 295 2.66 21.07 -1.78
C LYS A 295 3.29 21.29 -3.15
N ALA A 296 4.47 20.71 -3.40
CA ALA A 296 5.14 20.76 -4.71
C ALA A 296 4.28 20.14 -5.82
N ALA A 297 3.61 19.01 -5.53
CA ALA A 297 2.69 18.38 -6.48
C ALA A 297 1.50 19.27 -6.81
N LYS A 298 0.91 19.95 -5.83
CA LYS A 298 -0.22 20.86 -6.03
C LYS A 298 0.15 22.09 -6.87
N ARG A 299 1.34 22.66 -6.66
CA ARG A 299 1.85 23.80 -7.42
C ARG A 299 2.23 23.43 -8.87
N GLY A 300 2.40 22.13 -9.14
CA GLY A 300 2.86 21.67 -10.47
C GLY A 300 4.38 21.62 -10.60
N ASP A 301 5.15 21.87 -9.52
CA ASP A 301 6.60 21.72 -9.50
C ASP A 301 6.99 20.26 -9.72
N VAL A 302 6.13 19.34 -9.29
CA VAL A 302 6.24 17.89 -9.47
C VAL A 302 5.07 17.40 -10.33
N SER A 303 5.37 16.58 -11.32
CA SER A 303 4.38 16.03 -12.26
C SER A 303 4.18 14.52 -12.11
N ILE A 304 5.08 13.83 -11.40
CA ILE A 304 4.99 12.38 -11.13
C ILE A 304 5.13 12.16 -9.62
N MET A 305 4.15 11.50 -9.03
CA MET A 305 4.23 11.05 -7.64
C MET A 305 4.32 9.53 -7.60
N VAL A 306 5.42 9.00 -7.07
CA VAL A 306 5.64 7.57 -6.90
C VAL A 306 5.57 7.21 -5.41
N GLY A 307 4.82 6.18 -5.05
CA GLY A 307 4.75 5.77 -3.64
C GLY A 307 3.77 4.64 -3.36
N PRO A 308 3.58 4.31 -2.08
CA PRO A 308 2.61 3.30 -1.65
C PRO A 308 1.17 3.80 -1.82
N ARG A 309 0.20 3.04 -1.35
CA ARG A 309 -1.23 3.37 -1.45
C ARG A 309 -1.59 4.81 -1.06
N SER A 310 -0.86 5.44 -0.15
CA SER A 310 -1.11 6.83 0.28
C SER A 310 -0.77 7.86 -0.80
N ALA A 311 0.09 7.53 -1.77
CA ALA A 311 0.38 8.39 -2.90
C ALA A 311 -0.84 8.60 -3.81
N LEU A 312 -1.84 7.71 -3.72
CA LEU A 312 -3.11 7.84 -4.43
C LEU A 312 -3.83 9.16 -4.10
N PHE A 313 -3.55 9.80 -2.98
CA PHE A 313 -4.20 11.03 -2.54
C PHE A 313 -3.38 12.29 -2.82
N THR A 314 -2.37 12.22 -3.68
CA THR A 314 -1.59 13.39 -4.11
C THR A 314 -2.51 14.43 -4.75
N PRO A 315 -2.49 15.71 -4.30
CA PRO A 315 -3.41 16.74 -4.75
C PRO A 315 -3.01 17.33 -6.11
N PHE A 316 -2.93 16.50 -7.13
CA PHE A 316 -2.67 16.92 -8.50
C PHE A 316 -3.88 17.65 -9.08
N THR A 317 -3.61 18.73 -9.81
CA THR A 317 -4.64 19.57 -10.44
C THR A 317 -5.03 19.08 -11.84
N ARG A 318 -4.14 18.35 -12.51
CA ARG A 318 -4.32 17.86 -13.89
C ARG A 318 -3.93 16.39 -14.00
N LEU A 319 -4.48 15.55 -13.13
CA LEU A 319 -4.21 14.12 -13.15
C LEU A 319 -4.66 13.49 -14.47
N GLY A 320 -3.75 12.81 -15.17
CA GLY A 320 -4.02 12.16 -16.45
C GLY A 320 -3.85 10.64 -16.41
N LEU A 321 -3.04 10.12 -15.48
CA LEU A 321 -2.76 8.69 -15.43
C LEU A 321 -2.53 8.22 -13.98
N ILE A 322 -3.13 7.09 -13.63
CA ILE A 322 -2.83 6.35 -12.41
C ILE A 322 -2.29 4.98 -12.82
N ILE A 323 -1.12 4.61 -12.30
CA ILE A 323 -0.51 3.30 -12.50
C ILE A 323 -0.44 2.58 -11.15
N ILE A 324 -0.82 1.31 -11.11
CA ILE A 324 -0.65 0.44 -9.93
C ILE A 324 0.22 -0.74 -10.34
N ASP A 325 1.48 -0.74 -9.91
CA ASP A 325 2.37 -1.89 -10.12
C ASP A 325 2.14 -2.95 -9.04
N GLU A 326 2.31 -4.22 -9.42
CA GLU A 326 2.00 -5.39 -8.57
C GLU A 326 0.61 -5.27 -7.92
N GLU A 327 -0.44 -5.02 -8.73
CA GLU A 327 -1.80 -4.67 -8.28
C GLU A 327 -2.45 -5.71 -7.36
N HIS A 328 -1.92 -6.93 -7.37
CA HIS A 328 -2.36 -8.05 -6.53
C HIS A 328 -1.89 -7.94 -5.07
N GLU A 329 -1.00 -6.99 -4.76
CA GLU A 329 -0.40 -6.87 -3.43
C GLU A 329 -1.42 -6.50 -2.35
N GLU A 330 -1.43 -7.28 -1.26
CA GLU A 330 -2.36 -7.04 -0.14
C GLU A 330 -2.12 -5.70 0.57
N THR A 331 -0.89 -5.15 0.48
CA THR A 331 -0.55 -3.85 1.08
C THR A 331 -1.33 -2.69 0.48
N TYR A 332 -1.98 -2.89 -0.66
CA TYR A 332 -2.91 -1.91 -1.24
C TYR A 332 -4.25 -1.84 -0.51
N ARG A 333 -4.53 -2.75 0.41
CA ARG A 333 -5.68 -2.67 1.31
C ARG A 333 -5.31 -1.93 2.59
N SER A 334 -6.19 -1.03 3.06
CA SER A 334 -6.03 -0.36 4.35
C SER A 334 -6.54 -1.25 5.48
N GLU A 335 -5.74 -1.39 6.54
CA GLU A 335 -6.16 -2.08 7.77
C GLU A 335 -6.93 -1.16 8.72
N MET A 336 -6.82 0.15 8.53
CA MET A 336 -7.53 1.18 9.33
C MET A 336 -8.76 1.69 8.58
N THR A 337 -9.77 2.12 9.33
CA THR A 337 -10.97 2.77 8.79
C THR A 337 -10.65 4.14 8.18
N PRO A 338 -11.12 4.41 6.93
CA PRO A 338 -11.84 3.50 6.04
C PRO A 338 -10.92 2.38 5.51
N ARG A 339 -11.42 1.15 5.50
CA ARG A 339 -10.68 -0.04 5.03
C ARG A 339 -10.69 -0.14 3.51
N TYR A 340 -10.23 0.94 2.86
CA TYR A 340 -10.24 1.03 1.40
C TYR A 340 -9.21 0.13 0.73
N HIS A 341 -9.49 -0.25 -0.51
CA HIS A 341 -8.52 -0.88 -1.40
C HIS A 341 -8.08 0.11 -2.48
N ALA A 342 -6.77 0.25 -2.67
CA ALA A 342 -6.20 1.26 -3.58
C ALA A 342 -6.68 1.09 -5.03
N ARG A 343 -6.90 -0.13 -5.53
CA ARG A 343 -7.40 -0.41 -6.89
C ARG A 343 -8.79 0.20 -7.12
N GLU A 344 -9.76 -0.13 -6.27
CA GLU A 344 -11.13 0.39 -6.39
C GLU A 344 -11.16 1.92 -6.18
N THR A 345 -10.33 2.41 -5.26
CA THR A 345 -10.23 3.85 -4.99
C THR A 345 -9.57 4.59 -6.16
N ALA A 346 -8.55 3.98 -6.80
CA ALA A 346 -7.91 4.51 -8.00
C ALA A 346 -8.87 4.51 -9.21
N GLU A 347 -9.66 3.44 -9.39
CA GLU A 347 -10.70 3.38 -10.42
C GLU A 347 -11.71 4.51 -10.24
N LYS A 348 -12.17 4.74 -9.01
CA LYS A 348 -13.10 5.84 -8.71
C LYS A 348 -12.45 7.21 -8.85
N ARG A 349 -11.19 7.36 -8.45
CA ARG A 349 -10.46 8.60 -8.63
C ARG A 349 -10.25 8.92 -10.10
N ALA A 350 -9.86 7.93 -10.91
CA ALA A 350 -9.70 8.07 -12.35
C ALA A 350 -11.01 8.51 -13.02
N GLU A 351 -12.15 7.90 -12.65
CA GLU A 351 -13.49 8.28 -13.12
C GLU A 351 -13.83 9.75 -12.77
N ILE A 352 -13.57 10.19 -11.53
CA ILE A 352 -13.86 11.57 -11.09
C ILE A 352 -12.99 12.59 -11.83
N GLU A 353 -11.74 12.25 -12.12
CA GLU A 353 -10.76 13.18 -12.68
C GLU A 353 -10.61 13.09 -14.21
N GLY A 354 -11.24 12.11 -14.85
CA GLY A 354 -11.07 11.82 -16.28
C GLY A 354 -9.64 11.35 -16.59
N ALA A 355 -9.04 10.57 -15.70
CA ALA A 355 -7.70 10.04 -15.83
C ALA A 355 -7.73 8.56 -16.26
N HIS A 356 -6.71 8.10 -16.96
CA HIS A 356 -6.56 6.69 -17.31
C HIS A 356 -6.06 5.86 -16.12
N LEU A 357 -6.40 4.57 -16.08
CA LEU A 357 -5.94 3.63 -15.06
C LEU A 357 -5.22 2.44 -15.72
N LEU A 358 -3.98 2.19 -15.30
CA LEU A 358 -3.18 1.03 -15.69
C LEU A 358 -2.84 0.19 -14.46
N LEU A 359 -3.17 -1.09 -14.52
CA LEU A 359 -2.84 -2.09 -13.52
C LEU A 359 -1.77 -3.02 -14.06
N GLY A 360 -0.69 -3.23 -13.35
CA GLY A 360 0.39 -4.11 -13.76
C GLY A 360 0.63 -5.24 -12.78
N SER A 361 0.78 -6.46 -13.30
CA SER A 361 1.12 -7.63 -12.47
C SER A 361 1.73 -8.76 -13.28
N ALA A 362 2.60 -9.55 -12.65
CA ALA A 362 3.02 -10.85 -13.19
C ALA A 362 1.98 -11.94 -12.87
N THR A 363 1.30 -11.79 -11.76
CA THR A 363 0.32 -12.71 -11.19
C THR A 363 -0.94 -11.93 -10.83
N PRO A 364 -1.74 -11.49 -11.80
CA PRO A 364 -2.91 -10.66 -11.57
C PRO A 364 -3.84 -11.23 -10.50
N SER A 365 -4.49 -10.34 -9.75
CA SER A 365 -5.54 -10.78 -8.84
C SER A 365 -6.71 -11.39 -9.62
N ILE A 366 -7.38 -12.38 -9.01
CA ILE A 366 -8.57 -12.98 -9.61
C ILE A 366 -9.63 -11.92 -9.91
N THR A 367 -9.72 -10.89 -9.09
CA THR A 367 -10.65 -9.77 -9.29
C THR A 367 -10.33 -8.97 -10.56
N SER A 368 -9.07 -8.60 -10.79
CA SER A 368 -8.68 -7.85 -11.99
C SER A 368 -8.83 -8.70 -13.26
N ALA A 369 -8.45 -9.97 -13.20
CA ALA A 369 -8.64 -10.90 -14.31
C ALA A 369 -10.14 -11.14 -14.62
N TYR A 370 -10.98 -11.21 -13.61
CA TYR A 370 -12.42 -11.34 -13.79
C TYR A 370 -13.04 -10.10 -14.45
N ARG A 371 -12.59 -8.89 -14.07
CA ARG A 371 -13.02 -7.64 -14.71
C ARG A 371 -12.60 -7.54 -16.17
N VAL A 372 -11.45 -8.13 -16.56
CA VAL A 372 -11.08 -8.30 -17.97
C VAL A 372 -12.04 -9.26 -18.67
N TRP A 373 -12.36 -10.39 -18.04
CA TRP A 373 -13.31 -11.35 -18.60
C TRP A 373 -14.72 -10.75 -18.78
N GLU A 374 -15.18 -9.92 -17.86
CA GLU A 374 -16.46 -9.18 -17.97
C GLU A 374 -16.44 -8.05 -19.00
N GLY A 375 -15.27 -7.71 -19.55
CA GLY A 375 -15.11 -6.58 -20.46
C GLY A 375 -15.12 -5.21 -19.80
N ARG A 376 -15.07 -5.14 -18.46
CA ARG A 376 -14.91 -3.89 -17.70
C ARG A 376 -13.49 -3.32 -17.81
N TYR A 377 -12.49 -4.18 -17.92
CA TYR A 377 -11.10 -3.83 -18.16
C TYR A 377 -10.66 -4.35 -19.53
N ALA A 378 -9.70 -3.67 -20.15
CA ALA A 378 -8.96 -4.24 -21.26
C ALA A 378 -7.77 -5.05 -20.73
N GLY A 379 -7.37 -6.11 -21.43
CA GLY A 379 -6.26 -6.97 -21.05
C GLY A 379 -5.16 -6.97 -22.09
N GLU A 380 -3.91 -6.69 -21.66
CA GLU A 380 -2.71 -6.82 -22.47
C GLU A 380 -1.68 -7.72 -21.79
N SER A 381 -0.80 -8.35 -22.58
CA SER A 381 0.15 -9.33 -22.05
C SER A 381 1.55 -9.13 -22.62
N LEU A 382 2.56 -9.32 -21.74
CA LEU A 382 3.97 -9.47 -22.09
C LEU A 382 4.40 -10.89 -21.69
N THR A 383 4.72 -11.71 -22.67
CA THR A 383 4.95 -13.16 -22.50
C THR A 383 6.42 -13.52 -22.41
N GLN A 384 7.31 -12.62 -22.83
CA GLN A 384 8.75 -12.86 -22.86
C GLN A 384 9.47 -12.07 -21.77
N ARG A 385 10.55 -12.66 -21.23
CA ARG A 385 11.49 -11.92 -20.37
C ARG A 385 12.34 -10.98 -21.20
N TYR A 386 12.65 -9.81 -20.65
CA TYR A 386 13.60 -8.87 -21.25
C TYR A 386 14.98 -9.54 -21.35
N GLY A 387 15.66 -9.40 -22.50
CA GLY A 387 16.98 -9.99 -22.73
C GLY A 387 16.98 -11.51 -23.01
N ASN A 388 15.86 -12.11 -23.42
CA ASN A 388 15.74 -13.53 -23.78
C ASN A 388 16.09 -14.53 -22.65
N ALA A 389 16.06 -14.12 -21.39
CA ALA A 389 16.29 -15.03 -20.27
C ALA A 389 15.16 -16.09 -20.19
N SER A 390 15.52 -17.37 -20.07
CA SER A 390 14.55 -18.46 -19.94
C SER A 390 13.87 -18.46 -18.56
N LEU A 391 12.66 -19.03 -18.51
CA LEU A 391 12.01 -19.31 -17.22
C LEU A 391 12.81 -20.41 -16.49
N PRO A 392 12.90 -20.36 -15.14
CA PRO A 392 13.64 -21.35 -14.36
C PRO A 392 12.96 -22.73 -14.46
N LYS A 393 13.79 -23.79 -14.46
CA LYS A 393 13.29 -25.15 -14.30
C LYS A 393 12.77 -25.31 -12.88
N THR A 394 11.51 -25.72 -12.74
CA THR A 394 10.89 -25.88 -11.40
C THR A 394 10.60 -27.35 -11.14
N LEU A 395 10.95 -27.79 -9.92
CA LEU A 395 10.73 -29.14 -9.43
C LEU A 395 9.82 -29.09 -8.20
N ILE A 396 8.84 -29.97 -8.15
CA ILE A 396 8.03 -30.20 -6.93
C ILE A 396 8.54 -31.47 -6.28
N VAL A 397 8.87 -31.38 -5.00
CA VAL A 397 9.37 -32.51 -4.19
C VAL A 397 8.32 -32.89 -3.16
N ASP A 398 7.97 -34.18 -3.12
CA ASP A 398 7.08 -34.77 -2.14
C ASP A 398 7.82 -35.06 -0.83
N MET A 399 7.56 -34.27 0.19
CA MET A 399 8.18 -34.44 1.51
C MET A 399 7.67 -35.66 2.26
N ARG A 400 6.58 -36.31 1.82
CA ARG A 400 6.09 -37.58 2.35
C ARG A 400 7.01 -38.72 1.92
N GLU A 401 7.43 -38.71 0.66
CA GLU A 401 8.40 -39.69 0.12
C GLU A 401 9.78 -39.53 0.76
N GLU A 402 10.22 -38.27 0.96
CA GLU A 402 11.47 -37.98 1.69
C GLU A 402 11.44 -38.55 3.10
N ALA A 403 10.35 -38.33 3.83
CA ALA A 403 10.15 -38.90 5.17
C ALA A 403 10.09 -40.44 5.16
N ALA A 404 9.48 -41.05 4.15
CA ALA A 404 9.41 -42.51 3.98
C ALA A 404 10.78 -43.13 3.69
N LYS A 405 11.67 -42.42 2.98
CA LYS A 405 13.08 -42.82 2.77
C LYS A 405 13.97 -42.59 3.99
N GLY A 406 13.43 -42.02 5.07
CA GLY A 406 14.15 -41.76 6.33
C GLY A 406 14.80 -40.37 6.39
N ASN A 407 14.58 -39.50 5.40
CA ASN A 407 15.04 -38.11 5.47
C ASN A 407 14.22 -37.33 6.51
N ARG A 408 14.88 -36.96 7.61
CA ARG A 408 14.30 -36.15 8.70
C ARG A 408 14.75 -34.68 8.65
N SER A 409 15.55 -34.33 7.63
CA SER A 409 15.97 -32.94 7.41
C SER A 409 14.78 -32.10 6.99
N MET A 410 14.92 -30.80 7.23
CA MET A 410 14.00 -29.78 6.70
C MET A 410 14.20 -29.59 5.19
N PHE A 411 15.33 -30.06 4.64
CA PHE A 411 15.65 -30.00 3.23
C PHE A 411 15.53 -31.38 2.59
N SER A 412 14.90 -31.43 1.40
CA SER A 412 14.87 -32.64 0.58
C SER A 412 16.26 -32.95 0.05
N GLU A 413 16.52 -34.22 -0.30
CA GLU A 413 17.76 -34.63 -0.94
C GLU A 413 18.05 -33.83 -2.21
N GLU A 414 17.02 -33.56 -3.02
CA GLU A 414 17.12 -32.79 -4.25
C GLU A 414 17.52 -31.33 -3.98
N LEU A 415 16.90 -30.66 -3.00
CA LEU A 415 17.27 -29.29 -2.63
C LEU A 415 18.67 -29.23 -2.09
N SER A 416 19.07 -30.15 -1.21
CA SER A 416 20.41 -30.23 -0.61
C SER A 416 21.48 -30.47 -1.69
N ALA A 417 21.25 -31.36 -2.65
CA ALA A 417 22.18 -31.61 -3.76
C ALA A 417 22.36 -30.39 -4.64
N ARG A 418 21.28 -29.68 -4.97
CA ARG A 418 21.33 -28.46 -5.77
C ARG A 418 21.97 -27.30 -5.02
N LEU A 419 21.77 -27.23 -3.72
CA LEU A 419 22.39 -26.19 -2.91
C LEU A 419 23.91 -26.40 -2.86
N ARG A 420 24.39 -27.62 -2.69
CA ARG A 420 25.83 -27.94 -2.81
C ARG A 420 26.38 -27.52 -4.17
N THR A 421 25.72 -27.91 -5.25
CA THR A 421 26.16 -27.54 -6.61
C THR A 421 26.19 -26.03 -6.82
N CYS A 422 25.22 -25.29 -6.27
CA CYS A 422 25.16 -23.84 -6.33
C CYS A 422 26.34 -23.20 -5.57
N LEU A 423 26.62 -23.68 -4.37
CA LEU A 423 27.75 -23.23 -3.53
C LEU A 423 29.10 -23.52 -4.19
N ASP A 424 29.30 -24.74 -4.72
CA ASP A 424 30.52 -25.16 -5.39
C ASP A 424 30.86 -24.30 -6.62
N ARG A 425 29.81 -23.73 -7.25
CA ARG A 425 29.96 -22.82 -8.40
C ARG A 425 30.14 -21.36 -8.00
N GLY A 426 30.16 -21.04 -6.71
CA GLY A 426 30.19 -19.65 -6.21
C GLY A 426 28.94 -18.85 -6.59
N GLU A 427 27.81 -19.54 -6.78
CA GLU A 427 26.51 -18.94 -7.08
C GLU A 427 25.74 -18.70 -5.78
N GLN A 428 24.61 -17.97 -5.88
CA GLN A 428 23.80 -17.63 -4.72
C GLN A 428 22.45 -18.37 -4.76
N ALA A 429 21.92 -18.66 -3.56
CA ALA A 429 20.61 -19.26 -3.41
C ALA A 429 19.68 -18.37 -2.57
N MET A 430 18.38 -18.51 -2.78
CA MET A 430 17.34 -17.93 -1.95
C MET A 430 16.45 -19.03 -1.39
N LEU A 431 16.25 -19.06 -0.07
CA LEU A 431 15.32 -19.97 0.58
C LEU A 431 14.11 -19.20 1.11
N PHE A 432 12.98 -19.44 0.49
CA PHE A 432 11.73 -18.80 0.80
C PHE A 432 10.89 -19.66 1.75
N LEU A 433 10.53 -19.09 2.89
CA LEU A 433 9.59 -19.66 3.84
C LEU A 433 8.36 -18.77 3.92
N ASN A 434 7.21 -19.27 3.46
CA ASN A 434 5.98 -18.51 3.57
C ASN A 434 5.41 -18.60 4.98
N ARG A 435 5.80 -17.66 5.85
CA ARG A 435 5.30 -17.53 7.22
C ARG A 435 4.60 -16.20 7.40
N ARG A 436 3.27 -16.18 7.40
CA ARG A 436 2.46 -15.11 7.99
C ARG A 436 1.72 -15.70 9.18
N GLY A 437 2.04 -15.25 10.40
CA GLY A 437 1.32 -15.60 11.63
C GLY A 437 1.59 -17.01 12.17
N TYR A 438 0.86 -17.37 13.19
CA TYR A 438 0.77 -18.75 13.71
C TYR A 438 -0.02 -19.57 12.69
N ALA A 439 0.64 -20.42 11.92
CA ALA A 439 -0.03 -21.41 11.10
C ALA A 439 -0.71 -22.43 12.04
N GLY A 440 -1.94 -22.14 12.39
CA GLY A 440 -2.72 -22.96 13.32
C GLY A 440 -3.49 -24.11 12.64
N PHE A 441 -3.24 -24.40 11.36
CA PHE A 441 -3.90 -25.54 10.71
C PHE A 441 -3.21 -26.85 11.07
N VAL A 442 -3.98 -27.94 11.04
CA VAL A 442 -3.51 -29.27 11.34
C VAL A 442 -3.42 -30.09 10.06
N THR A 443 -2.25 -30.70 9.83
CA THR A 443 -1.99 -31.57 8.69
C THR A 443 -1.31 -32.88 9.10
N CYS A 444 -1.55 -33.92 8.35
CA CYS A 444 -0.86 -35.20 8.49
C CYS A 444 0.39 -35.23 7.62
N ARG A 445 1.56 -35.42 8.23
CA ARG A 445 2.84 -35.51 7.53
C ARG A 445 3.02 -36.81 6.73
N SER A 446 2.18 -37.83 7.02
CA SER A 446 2.25 -39.12 6.32
C SER A 446 1.44 -39.18 5.04
N CYS A 447 0.24 -38.57 5.00
CA CYS A 447 -0.63 -38.62 3.81
C CYS A 447 -1.01 -37.26 3.23
N GLY A 448 -0.64 -36.13 3.92
CA GLY A 448 -0.99 -34.80 3.46
C GLY A 448 -2.42 -34.34 3.81
N PHE A 449 -3.19 -35.16 4.58
CA PHE A 449 -4.53 -34.75 5.04
C PHE A 449 -4.49 -33.41 5.74
N VAL A 450 -5.48 -32.54 5.45
CA VAL A 450 -5.70 -31.26 6.14
C VAL A 450 -7.11 -31.20 6.68
N ALA A 451 -7.24 -30.84 7.97
CA ALA A 451 -8.54 -30.67 8.60
C ALA A 451 -9.28 -29.44 8.01
N LYS A 452 -10.38 -29.66 7.30
CA LYS A 452 -11.19 -28.62 6.67
C LYS A 452 -12.58 -28.50 7.26
N CYS A 453 -13.15 -27.32 7.18
CA CYS A 453 -14.55 -27.06 7.56
C CYS A 453 -15.50 -27.63 6.50
N PRO A 454 -16.48 -28.48 6.85
CA PRO A 454 -17.41 -29.06 5.87
C PRO A 454 -18.38 -28.03 5.28
N HIS A 455 -18.54 -26.86 5.91
CA HIS A 455 -19.48 -25.81 5.47
C HIS A 455 -18.81 -24.72 4.64
N CYS A 456 -17.53 -24.43 4.87
CA CYS A 456 -16.81 -23.31 4.27
C CYS A 456 -15.64 -23.73 3.36
N ASP A 457 -15.26 -25.01 3.39
CA ASP A 457 -14.12 -25.60 2.68
C ASP A 457 -12.76 -24.91 2.94
N VAL A 458 -12.66 -24.16 4.06
CA VAL A 458 -11.41 -23.58 4.53
C VAL A 458 -10.80 -24.47 5.62
N SER A 459 -9.48 -24.40 5.79
CA SER A 459 -8.79 -25.14 6.84
C SER A 459 -9.26 -24.72 8.24
N LEU A 460 -9.39 -25.69 9.13
CA LEU A 460 -9.67 -25.43 10.54
C LEU A 460 -8.40 -24.96 11.25
N THR A 461 -8.54 -23.98 12.12
CA THR A 461 -7.43 -23.44 12.90
C THR A 461 -7.36 -24.12 14.27
N ARG A 462 -6.15 -24.55 14.67
CA ARG A 462 -5.88 -25.11 15.99
C ARG A 462 -5.89 -24.01 17.06
N HIS A 463 -6.60 -24.25 18.15
CA HIS A 463 -6.64 -23.39 19.32
C HIS A 463 -5.97 -24.02 20.54
N MET A 464 -5.53 -23.20 21.49
CA MET A 464 -4.86 -23.65 22.72
C MET A 464 -5.73 -24.52 23.61
N ASN A 465 -7.05 -24.48 23.44
CA ASN A 465 -8.02 -25.30 24.15
C ASN A 465 -8.18 -26.75 23.60
N GLY A 466 -7.32 -27.17 22.66
CA GLY A 466 -7.39 -28.47 22.02
C GLY A 466 -8.52 -28.66 21.01
N LYS A 467 -9.07 -27.55 20.49
CA LYS A 467 -10.10 -27.59 19.47
C LYS A 467 -9.58 -27.03 18.11
N LEU A 468 -10.18 -27.54 17.03
CA LEU A 468 -10.02 -27.02 15.68
C LEU A 468 -11.26 -26.22 15.33
N ILE A 469 -11.12 -24.93 14.97
CA ILE A 469 -12.24 -24.01 14.79
C ILE A 469 -12.20 -23.38 13.40
N CYS A 470 -13.37 -23.28 12.76
CA CYS A 470 -13.57 -22.48 11.54
C CYS A 470 -13.86 -21.02 11.90
N HIS A 471 -13.00 -20.09 11.45
CA HIS A 471 -13.18 -18.65 11.71
C HIS A 471 -14.22 -17.97 10.80
N TYR A 472 -14.83 -18.71 9.88
CA TYR A 472 -15.95 -18.21 9.10
C TYR A 472 -17.29 -18.51 9.78
N CYS A 473 -17.56 -19.77 10.12
CA CYS A 473 -18.89 -20.16 10.61
C CYS A 473 -18.91 -20.58 12.09
N GLY A 474 -17.75 -20.67 12.76
CA GLY A 474 -17.66 -21.12 14.14
C GLY A 474 -17.74 -22.64 14.31
N TYR A 475 -17.81 -23.44 13.24
CA TYR A 475 -17.76 -24.90 13.35
C TYR A 475 -16.53 -25.35 14.09
N GLU A 476 -16.69 -26.22 15.09
CA GLU A 476 -15.61 -26.72 15.92
C GLU A 476 -15.62 -28.24 16.07
N ILE A 477 -14.43 -28.83 16.15
CA ILE A 477 -14.20 -30.25 16.48
C ILE A 477 -13.01 -30.37 17.44
N PRO A 478 -12.91 -31.47 18.19
CA PRO A 478 -11.69 -31.81 18.96
C PRO A 478 -10.48 -31.96 18.02
N GLU A 479 -9.29 -31.64 18.50
CA GLU A 479 -8.05 -31.92 17.76
C GLU A 479 -7.87 -33.43 17.56
N TYR A 480 -7.41 -33.81 16.36
CA TYR A 480 -7.15 -35.22 16.05
C TYR A 480 -5.91 -35.76 16.75
N SER A 481 -6.03 -36.85 17.44
CA SER A 481 -4.88 -37.64 17.99
C SER A 481 -4.25 -38.54 16.92
N GLU A 482 -5.06 -38.97 15.93
CA GLU A 482 -4.65 -39.79 14.79
C GLU A 482 -5.33 -39.29 13.52
N CYS A 483 -4.63 -39.40 12.39
CA CYS A 483 -5.17 -38.98 11.13
C CYS A 483 -6.45 -39.75 10.75
N PRO A 484 -7.56 -39.10 10.42
CA PRO A 484 -8.81 -39.79 10.07
C PRO A 484 -8.68 -40.63 8.79
N GLU A 485 -7.78 -40.26 7.85
CA GLU A 485 -7.56 -40.98 6.60
C GLU A 485 -6.58 -42.15 6.73
N CYS A 486 -5.35 -41.90 7.19
CA CYS A 486 -4.29 -42.92 7.18
C CYS A 486 -3.94 -43.48 8.56
N LYS A 487 -4.63 -43.07 9.63
CA LYS A 487 -4.42 -43.50 11.03
C LYS A 487 -3.04 -43.21 11.61
N SER A 488 -2.24 -42.46 10.91
CA SER A 488 -0.92 -42.03 11.40
C SER A 488 -1.03 -41.07 12.57
N ARG A 489 -0.12 -41.23 13.55
CA ARG A 489 0.03 -40.28 14.67
C ARG A 489 0.86 -39.04 14.30
N HIS A 490 1.38 -38.96 13.08
CA HIS A 490 2.13 -37.82 12.61
C HIS A 490 1.20 -36.68 12.08
N ILE A 491 0.10 -36.45 12.79
CA ILE A 491 -0.84 -35.35 12.54
C ILE A 491 -0.62 -34.25 13.57
N GLY A 492 -0.63 -32.98 13.14
CA GLY A 492 -0.47 -31.86 14.04
C GLY A 492 -0.19 -30.54 13.33
N GLY A 493 -0.01 -29.49 14.11
CA GLY A 493 0.36 -28.18 13.57
C GLY A 493 1.82 -28.14 13.09
N ILE A 494 2.05 -27.38 12.00
CA ILE A 494 3.40 -27.13 11.49
C ILE A 494 3.86 -25.75 11.95
N SER A 495 5.04 -25.67 12.56
CA SER A 495 5.67 -24.40 12.93
C SER A 495 7.16 -24.46 12.61
N VAL A 496 7.58 -23.72 11.57
CA VAL A 496 9.00 -23.54 11.19
C VAL A 496 9.28 -22.05 11.09
N GLY A 497 10.42 -21.61 11.65
CA GLY A 497 10.88 -20.22 11.59
C GLY A 497 12.11 -20.05 10.70
N THR A 498 12.33 -18.85 10.19
CA THR A 498 13.53 -18.49 9.41
C THR A 498 14.83 -18.74 10.16
N GLN A 499 14.83 -18.57 11.48
CA GLN A 499 15.97 -18.89 12.35
C GLN A 499 16.29 -20.39 12.34
N GLN A 500 15.26 -21.26 12.43
CA GLN A 500 15.45 -22.71 12.35
C GLN A 500 15.99 -23.16 11.00
N VAL A 501 15.59 -22.47 9.92
CA VAL A 501 16.15 -22.73 8.57
C VAL A 501 17.63 -22.36 8.53
N GLU A 502 18.00 -21.21 9.08
CA GLU A 502 19.40 -20.74 9.16
C GLU A 502 20.27 -21.71 9.97
N GLU A 503 19.81 -22.15 11.15
CA GLU A 503 20.48 -23.13 12.00
C GLU A 503 20.63 -24.49 11.30
N ALA A 504 19.64 -24.93 10.52
CA ALA A 504 19.70 -26.15 9.74
C ALA A 504 20.73 -26.05 8.60
N LEU A 505 20.80 -24.92 7.89
CA LEU A 505 21.81 -24.66 6.86
C LEU A 505 23.22 -24.73 7.44
N GLN A 506 23.47 -24.07 8.56
CA GLN A 506 24.79 -24.06 9.22
C GLN A 506 25.24 -25.44 9.68
N ARG A 507 24.27 -26.31 10.08
CA ARG A 507 24.54 -27.70 10.45
C ARG A 507 24.87 -28.60 9.26
N GLU A 508 24.17 -28.43 8.13
CA GLU A 508 24.28 -29.32 6.98
C GLU A 508 25.36 -28.89 5.97
N PHE A 509 25.73 -27.61 5.98
CA PHE A 509 26.67 -27.02 5.04
C PHE A 509 27.76 -26.24 5.80
N ALA A 510 28.90 -26.87 6.04
CA ALA A 510 29.99 -26.26 6.78
C ALA A 510 30.52 -24.99 6.05
N GLY A 511 30.65 -23.90 6.79
CA GLY A 511 31.20 -22.65 6.27
C GLY A 511 30.24 -21.79 5.41
N ILE A 512 28.96 -22.19 5.30
CA ILE A 512 27.96 -21.43 4.56
C ILE A 512 27.72 -20.04 5.18
N ARG A 513 27.72 -19.00 4.37
CA ARG A 513 27.41 -17.65 4.77
C ARG A 513 25.94 -17.36 4.51
N THR A 514 25.17 -17.16 5.55
CA THR A 514 23.73 -16.90 5.48
C THR A 514 23.39 -15.48 5.86
N LEU A 515 22.36 -14.92 5.22
CA LEU A 515 21.68 -13.70 5.64
C LEU A 515 20.20 -14.01 5.84
N ARG A 516 19.64 -13.50 6.93
CA ARG A 516 18.23 -13.65 7.24
C ARG A 516 17.48 -12.34 7.04
N MET A 517 16.33 -12.42 6.38
CA MET A 517 15.47 -11.29 6.09
C MET A 517 14.00 -11.58 6.46
N ASP A 518 13.65 -11.22 7.67
CA ASP A 518 12.32 -11.29 8.24
C ASP A 518 11.98 -10.00 9.00
N PHE A 519 10.80 -9.97 9.61
CA PHE A 519 10.35 -8.79 10.35
C PHE A 519 11.30 -8.42 11.51
N ASP A 520 11.87 -9.41 12.19
CA ASP A 520 12.74 -9.17 13.36
C ASP A 520 14.14 -8.70 12.93
N SER A 521 14.71 -9.30 11.89
CA SER A 521 16.03 -8.94 11.37
C SER A 521 16.07 -7.58 10.65
N THR A 522 14.91 -7.08 10.24
CA THR A 522 14.79 -5.81 9.47
C THR A 522 14.36 -4.62 10.33
N ARG A 523 14.25 -4.77 11.66
CA ARG A 523 13.94 -3.66 12.57
C ARG A 523 15.02 -2.58 12.50
N GLY A 524 14.60 -1.33 12.23
CA GLY A 524 15.48 -0.15 12.12
C GLY A 524 15.49 0.49 10.72
N LYS A 525 15.88 1.77 10.66
CA LYS A 525 15.77 2.61 9.45
C LYS A 525 16.50 2.06 8.22
N GLU A 526 17.56 1.27 8.39
CA GLU A 526 18.39 0.75 7.30
C GLU A 526 18.48 -0.79 7.21
N GLY A 527 17.83 -1.54 8.12
CA GLY A 527 17.99 -3.00 8.23
C GLY A 527 17.75 -3.73 6.92
N HIS A 528 16.62 -3.45 6.26
CA HIS A 528 16.24 -4.02 4.98
C HIS A 528 17.26 -3.71 3.86
N GLY A 529 17.61 -2.43 3.67
CA GLY A 529 18.55 -2.00 2.62
C GLY A 529 19.97 -2.53 2.81
N ARG A 530 20.40 -2.70 4.07
CA ARG A 530 21.74 -3.26 4.40
C ARG A 530 21.82 -4.73 3.99
N ILE A 531 20.84 -5.56 4.39
CA ILE A 531 20.82 -7.00 4.08
C ILE A 531 20.90 -7.21 2.56
N LEU A 532 20.10 -6.45 1.80
CA LEU A 532 20.09 -6.57 0.34
C LEU A 532 21.38 -6.12 -0.32
N ARG A 533 22.01 -5.05 0.18
CA ARG A 533 23.32 -4.61 -0.32
C ARG A 533 24.41 -5.65 -0.05
N GLU A 534 24.44 -6.24 1.14
CA GLU A 534 25.42 -7.27 1.49
C GLU A 534 25.24 -8.53 0.64
N PHE A 535 23.99 -8.96 0.45
CA PHE A 535 23.69 -10.10 -0.43
C PHE A 535 24.04 -9.79 -1.89
N GLY A 536 23.68 -8.61 -2.39
CA GLY A 536 24.00 -8.19 -3.76
C GLY A 536 25.50 -8.05 -4.05
N LYS A 537 26.35 -7.77 -3.02
CA LYS A 537 27.81 -7.75 -3.12
C LYS A 537 28.45 -9.15 -3.10
N GLY A 538 27.67 -10.22 -2.86
CA GLY A 538 28.19 -11.58 -2.73
C GLY A 538 28.78 -11.89 -1.35
N ASN A 539 28.49 -11.08 -0.33
CA ASN A 539 28.97 -11.31 1.04
C ASN A 539 28.22 -12.43 1.76
N ALA A 540 27.19 -13.00 1.15
CA ALA A 540 26.50 -14.20 1.61
C ALA A 540 26.13 -15.10 0.43
N ASP A 541 26.09 -16.39 0.71
CA ASP A 541 25.79 -17.44 -0.25
C ASP A 541 24.29 -17.73 -0.32
N VAL A 542 23.62 -17.65 0.82
CA VAL A 542 22.18 -17.94 0.93
C VAL A 542 21.43 -16.81 1.64
N LEU A 543 20.37 -16.35 1.01
CA LEU A 543 19.40 -15.45 1.62
C LEU A 543 18.17 -16.26 2.06
N VAL A 544 17.95 -16.32 3.38
CA VAL A 544 16.77 -16.97 3.98
C VAL A 544 15.75 -15.91 4.35
N GLY A 545 14.50 -16.09 3.98
CA GLY A 545 13.49 -15.13 4.42
C GLY A 545 12.07 -15.45 4.04
N THR A 546 11.19 -14.50 4.38
CA THR A 546 9.77 -14.57 4.11
C THR A 546 9.43 -13.79 2.83
N GLN A 547 8.18 -13.36 2.67
CA GLN A 547 7.73 -12.61 1.49
C GLN A 547 8.60 -11.39 1.12
N MET A 548 9.40 -10.90 2.06
CA MET A 548 10.28 -9.75 1.82
C MET A 548 11.38 -10.04 0.81
N ILE A 549 11.87 -11.29 0.73
CA ILE A 549 12.96 -11.66 -0.20
C ILE A 549 12.49 -11.84 -1.64
N VAL A 550 11.21 -12.13 -1.84
CA VAL A 550 10.65 -12.37 -3.19
C VAL A 550 10.21 -11.10 -3.92
N LYS A 551 10.26 -9.93 -3.25
CA LYS A 551 9.73 -8.67 -3.78
C LYS A 551 10.82 -7.66 -4.13
N GLY A 552 10.69 -6.97 -5.27
CA GLY A 552 11.38 -5.72 -5.59
C GLY A 552 12.90 -5.77 -5.83
N HIS A 553 13.53 -6.95 -5.85
CA HIS A 553 14.99 -7.05 -5.98
C HIS A 553 15.41 -7.91 -7.15
N ASP A 554 16.54 -7.56 -7.74
CA ASP A 554 17.16 -8.32 -8.83
C ASP A 554 18.58 -8.72 -8.43
N PHE A 555 18.84 -10.03 -8.35
CA PHE A 555 20.12 -10.60 -8.01
C PHE A 555 20.58 -11.54 -9.13
N PRO A 556 21.43 -11.06 -10.05
CA PRO A 556 21.83 -11.83 -11.23
C PRO A 556 22.55 -13.14 -10.91
N ASN A 557 23.17 -13.26 -9.73
CA ASN A 557 23.92 -14.46 -9.31
C ASN A 557 23.04 -15.50 -8.60
N VAL A 558 21.75 -15.23 -8.38
CA VAL A 558 20.81 -16.19 -7.80
C VAL A 558 20.36 -17.19 -8.86
N THR A 559 20.86 -18.41 -8.78
CA THR A 559 20.55 -19.52 -9.70
C THR A 559 19.64 -20.56 -9.06
N LEU A 560 19.57 -20.61 -7.72
CA LEU A 560 18.70 -21.54 -7.00
C LEU A 560 17.70 -20.82 -6.11
N VAL A 561 16.43 -21.24 -6.19
CA VAL A 561 15.39 -20.83 -5.25
C VAL A 561 14.75 -22.07 -4.63
N GLY A 562 14.78 -22.17 -3.31
CA GLY A 562 14.07 -23.18 -2.53
C GLY A 562 12.80 -22.59 -1.90
N VAL A 563 11.64 -23.14 -2.20
CA VAL A 563 10.38 -22.83 -1.51
C VAL A 563 10.17 -23.90 -0.44
N LEU A 564 10.31 -23.51 0.81
CA LEU A 564 10.17 -24.42 1.93
C LEU A 564 8.72 -24.44 2.41
N MET A 565 8.15 -25.63 2.58
CA MET A 565 6.81 -25.82 3.15
C MET A 565 5.73 -24.97 2.45
N ALA A 566 5.55 -25.20 1.16
CA ALA A 566 4.52 -24.52 0.35
C ALA A 566 3.10 -24.66 0.94
N ASP A 567 2.86 -25.70 1.70
CA ASP A 567 1.61 -26.02 2.40
C ASP A 567 1.16 -24.94 3.38
N LEU A 568 2.08 -24.15 3.95
CA LEU A 568 1.75 -23.11 4.93
C LEU A 568 0.79 -22.07 4.36
N SER A 569 0.97 -21.67 3.12
CA SER A 569 0.08 -20.69 2.46
C SER A 569 -1.16 -21.32 1.86
N LEU A 570 -1.04 -22.55 1.36
CA LEU A 570 -2.19 -23.28 0.80
C LEU A 570 -3.32 -23.46 1.82
N ASN A 571 -2.93 -23.71 3.06
CA ASN A 571 -3.84 -24.11 4.12
C ASN A 571 -4.15 -22.95 5.10
N GLU A 572 -3.96 -21.71 4.70
CA GLU A 572 -4.49 -20.57 5.45
C GLU A 572 -6.02 -20.64 5.50
N SER A 573 -6.61 -20.24 6.63
CA SER A 573 -8.07 -20.24 6.84
C SER A 573 -8.73 -19.06 6.13
N ASP A 574 -8.52 -18.91 4.82
CA ASP A 574 -9.03 -17.83 3.99
C ASP A 574 -9.33 -18.36 2.59
N TYR A 575 -10.45 -17.89 1.98
CA TYR A 575 -10.83 -18.27 0.63
C TYR A 575 -9.81 -17.81 -0.45
N LYS A 576 -8.95 -16.82 -0.14
CA LYS A 576 -7.86 -16.35 -1.00
C LYS A 576 -6.57 -17.16 -0.89
N SER A 577 -6.53 -18.20 -0.05
CA SER A 577 -5.29 -18.94 0.23
C SER A 577 -4.63 -19.51 -1.03
N GLN A 578 -5.41 -20.06 -1.96
CA GLN A 578 -4.92 -20.58 -3.22
C GLN A 578 -4.35 -19.47 -4.10
N GLU A 579 -5.05 -18.35 -4.23
CA GLU A 579 -4.59 -17.18 -4.98
C GLU A 579 -3.27 -16.62 -4.43
N ARG A 580 -3.18 -16.43 -3.12
CA ARG A 580 -1.94 -15.96 -2.46
C ARG A 580 -0.79 -16.93 -2.67
N THR A 581 -1.05 -18.22 -2.55
CA THR A 581 -0.03 -19.26 -2.74
C THR A 581 0.48 -19.24 -4.17
N TYR A 582 -0.41 -19.21 -5.16
CA TYR A 582 -0.02 -19.09 -6.56
C TYR A 582 0.88 -17.88 -6.80
N GLN A 583 0.46 -16.70 -6.31
CA GLN A 583 1.19 -15.44 -6.46
C GLN A 583 2.59 -15.50 -5.84
N LEU A 584 2.67 -15.95 -4.58
CA LEU A 584 3.93 -15.99 -3.83
C LEU A 584 4.92 -16.98 -4.40
N ILE A 585 4.46 -18.18 -4.75
CA ILE A 585 5.34 -19.21 -5.31
C ILE A 585 5.81 -18.81 -6.71
N THR A 586 4.92 -18.29 -7.56
CA THR A 586 5.29 -17.82 -8.90
C THR A 586 6.31 -16.67 -8.82
N GLN A 587 6.14 -15.74 -7.88
CA GLN A 587 7.11 -14.67 -7.66
C GLN A 587 8.45 -15.20 -7.16
N ALA A 588 8.45 -16.14 -6.19
CA ALA A 588 9.65 -16.76 -5.66
C ALA A 588 10.42 -17.52 -6.76
N VAL A 589 9.75 -18.41 -7.47
CA VAL A 589 10.29 -19.13 -8.61
C VAL A 589 10.88 -18.18 -9.64
N GLY A 590 10.17 -17.09 -9.94
CA GLY A 590 10.59 -16.06 -10.89
C GLY A 590 11.87 -15.30 -10.50
N ARG A 591 12.44 -15.52 -9.30
CA ARG A 591 13.73 -14.92 -8.89
C ARG A 591 14.93 -15.68 -9.40
N ALA A 592 14.81 -16.98 -9.65
CA ALA A 592 15.90 -17.78 -10.15
C ALA A 592 16.24 -17.45 -11.62
N GLY A 593 17.52 -17.35 -11.93
CA GLY A 593 18.01 -17.22 -13.31
C GLY A 593 17.61 -15.90 -14.00
N ARG A 594 17.72 -14.78 -13.31
CA ARG A 594 17.52 -13.46 -13.91
C ARG A 594 18.75 -12.91 -14.62
N GLY A 595 19.93 -13.47 -14.34
CA GLY A 595 21.16 -13.19 -15.06
C GLY A 595 21.31 -14.06 -16.31
N ALA A 596 22.56 -14.15 -16.80
CA ALA A 596 22.90 -14.97 -17.95
C ALA A 596 22.87 -16.49 -17.66
N LYS A 597 22.85 -16.89 -16.38
CA LYS A 597 22.86 -18.30 -15.97
C LYS A 597 21.42 -18.85 -15.84
N PRO A 598 21.16 -20.11 -16.26
CA PRO A 598 19.87 -20.72 -16.08
C PRO A 598 19.52 -20.91 -14.59
N GLY A 599 18.28 -20.64 -14.21
CA GLY A 599 17.81 -20.81 -12.85
C GLY A 599 17.07 -22.13 -12.62
N THR A 600 17.09 -22.59 -11.37
CA THR A 600 16.31 -23.71 -10.89
C THR A 600 15.52 -23.31 -9.65
N ALA A 601 14.29 -23.82 -9.55
CA ALA A 601 13.48 -23.68 -8.32
C ALA A 601 13.06 -25.07 -7.82
N VAL A 602 13.09 -25.25 -6.50
CA VAL A 602 12.62 -26.47 -5.82
C VAL A 602 11.52 -26.11 -4.86
N ILE A 603 10.34 -26.71 -5.04
CA ILE A 603 9.17 -26.50 -4.18
C ILE A 603 8.99 -27.76 -3.32
N GLN A 604 9.16 -27.63 -2.01
CA GLN A 604 8.93 -28.70 -1.03
C GLN A 604 7.52 -28.64 -0.47
N THR A 605 6.78 -29.75 -0.54
CA THR A 605 5.38 -29.81 -0.11
C THR A 605 4.97 -31.19 0.36
N TYR A 606 3.99 -31.29 1.23
CA TYR A 606 3.27 -32.51 1.59
C TYR A 606 2.04 -32.77 0.69
N GLN A 607 1.75 -31.85 -0.25
CA GLN A 607 0.61 -31.91 -1.18
C GLN A 607 1.05 -31.73 -2.63
N PRO A 608 1.91 -32.61 -3.19
CA PRO A 608 2.48 -32.46 -4.53
C PRO A 608 1.44 -32.47 -5.65
N ASP A 609 0.27 -33.09 -5.39
CA ASP A 609 -0.83 -33.20 -6.34
C ASP A 609 -1.74 -31.94 -6.37
N ASN A 610 -1.50 -30.97 -5.49
CA ASN A 610 -2.28 -29.75 -5.46
C ASN A 610 -2.13 -28.97 -6.78
N SER A 611 -3.25 -28.67 -7.43
CA SER A 611 -3.29 -28.01 -8.73
C SER A 611 -2.64 -26.62 -8.72
N THR A 612 -2.84 -25.85 -7.63
CA THR A 612 -2.25 -24.51 -7.48
C THR A 612 -0.73 -24.56 -7.49
N LEU A 613 -0.11 -25.54 -6.81
CA LEU A 613 1.35 -25.72 -6.81
C LEU A 613 1.86 -26.10 -8.21
N ARG A 614 1.16 -27.00 -8.91
CA ARG A 614 1.51 -27.36 -10.28
C ARG A 614 1.42 -26.20 -11.24
N TYR A 615 0.36 -25.38 -11.14
CA TYR A 615 0.23 -24.18 -11.95
C TYR A 615 1.29 -23.12 -11.62
N ALA A 616 1.61 -22.93 -10.36
CA ALA A 616 2.66 -21.99 -9.94
C ALA A 616 4.04 -22.46 -10.41
N ALA A 617 4.36 -23.75 -10.30
CA ALA A 617 5.59 -24.34 -10.81
C ALA A 617 5.74 -24.18 -12.34
N ALA A 618 4.65 -24.35 -13.08
CA ALA A 618 4.60 -24.14 -14.52
C ALA A 618 4.42 -22.67 -14.93
N GLN A 619 4.27 -21.74 -13.97
CA GLN A 619 3.93 -20.34 -14.18
C GLN A 619 2.69 -20.13 -15.08
N SER A 620 1.74 -21.05 -15.00
CA SER A 620 0.54 -21.14 -15.86
C SER A 620 -0.66 -20.43 -15.20
N TYR A 621 -0.77 -19.12 -15.37
CA TYR A 621 -1.86 -18.34 -14.79
C TYR A 621 -3.25 -18.69 -15.35
N GLY A 622 -3.37 -18.92 -16.64
CA GLY A 622 -4.69 -19.16 -17.28
C GLY A 622 -5.45 -20.38 -16.71
N PRO A 623 -4.83 -21.57 -16.63
CA PRO A 623 -5.45 -22.73 -15.98
C PRO A 623 -5.78 -22.48 -14.50
N PHE A 624 -4.86 -21.89 -13.75
CA PHE A 624 -5.10 -21.50 -12.36
C PHE A 624 -6.35 -20.61 -12.23
N TYR A 625 -6.43 -19.53 -13.01
CA TYR A 625 -7.58 -18.63 -13.01
C TYR A 625 -8.90 -19.34 -13.27
N ARG A 626 -8.93 -20.24 -14.26
CA ARG A 626 -10.17 -20.98 -14.59
C ARG A 626 -10.66 -21.87 -13.46
N GLU A 627 -9.76 -22.54 -12.78
CA GLU A 627 -10.09 -23.38 -11.63
C GLU A 627 -10.55 -22.55 -10.43
N GLU A 628 -9.81 -21.52 -10.10
CA GLU A 628 -10.11 -20.65 -8.97
C GLU A 628 -11.42 -19.88 -9.15
N ILE A 629 -11.70 -19.35 -10.35
CA ILE A 629 -12.97 -18.64 -10.60
C ILE A 629 -14.17 -19.58 -10.61
N ALA A 630 -14.01 -20.84 -11.02
CA ALA A 630 -15.06 -21.85 -10.92
C ALA A 630 -15.40 -22.14 -9.46
N TYR A 631 -14.39 -22.31 -8.60
CA TYR A 631 -14.57 -22.44 -7.15
C TYR A 631 -15.32 -21.23 -6.56
N ARG A 632 -14.90 -20.00 -6.88
CA ARG A 632 -15.54 -18.78 -6.39
C ARG A 632 -16.98 -18.62 -6.86
N LYS A 633 -17.30 -19.11 -8.07
CA LYS A 633 -18.70 -19.15 -8.57
C LYS A 633 -19.56 -20.06 -7.72
N ILE A 634 -19.11 -21.24 -7.40
CA ILE A 634 -19.83 -22.23 -6.58
C ILE A 634 -20.05 -21.67 -5.17
N MET A 635 -18.99 -21.13 -4.56
CA MET A 635 -18.99 -20.65 -3.19
C MET A 635 -19.54 -19.21 -3.04
N ARG A 636 -19.83 -18.53 -4.15
CA ARG A 636 -20.24 -17.11 -4.22
C ARG A 636 -19.27 -16.16 -3.52
N TYR A 637 -17.97 -16.43 -3.66
CA TYR A 637 -16.92 -15.55 -3.16
C TYR A 637 -16.59 -14.41 -4.16
N PRO A 638 -16.02 -13.29 -3.69
CA PRO A 638 -15.52 -12.25 -4.58
C PRO A 638 -14.53 -12.80 -5.63
N PRO A 639 -14.57 -12.32 -6.89
CA PRO A 639 -15.34 -11.17 -7.41
C PRO A 639 -16.72 -11.51 -7.94
N VAL A 640 -17.14 -12.75 -7.95
CA VAL A 640 -18.44 -13.20 -8.51
C VAL A 640 -19.61 -12.77 -7.62
N GLY A 641 -19.39 -12.74 -6.32
CA GLY A 641 -20.28 -12.16 -5.33
C GLY A 641 -19.56 -11.13 -4.47
N GLY A 642 -20.28 -10.48 -3.57
CA GLY A 642 -19.71 -9.60 -2.54
C GLY A 642 -19.62 -10.33 -1.19
N LEU A 643 -18.67 -9.93 -0.39
CA LEU A 643 -18.48 -10.37 0.99
C LEU A 643 -18.32 -9.15 1.89
N LEU A 644 -19.15 -9.05 2.93
CA LEU A 644 -19.03 -8.02 3.97
C LEU A 644 -18.74 -8.71 5.30
N ALA A 645 -17.63 -8.33 5.95
CA ALA A 645 -17.33 -8.72 7.32
C ALA A 645 -17.78 -7.62 8.28
N ILE A 646 -18.55 -7.99 9.29
CA ILE A 646 -18.94 -7.16 10.43
C ILE A 646 -18.07 -7.59 11.59
N LEU A 647 -17.13 -6.75 12.00
CA LEU A 647 -16.10 -7.02 12.98
C LEU A 647 -16.47 -6.40 14.31
N GLY A 648 -16.75 -7.21 15.32
CA GLY A 648 -17.03 -6.78 16.67
C GLY A 648 -15.81 -6.93 17.58
N SER A 649 -15.59 -5.97 18.49
CA SER A 649 -14.61 -6.12 19.57
C SER A 649 -15.04 -5.42 20.85
N ALA A 650 -14.87 -6.10 22.02
CA ALA A 650 -15.16 -5.56 23.33
C ALA A 650 -14.21 -6.11 24.40
N ALA A 651 -14.16 -5.46 25.56
CA ALA A 651 -13.38 -5.93 26.71
C ALA A 651 -14.04 -7.19 27.36
N SER A 652 -15.37 -7.25 27.35
CA SER A 652 -16.14 -8.41 27.83
C SER A 652 -16.53 -9.32 26.65
N GLU A 653 -16.27 -10.61 26.77
CA GLU A 653 -16.65 -11.63 25.80
C GLU A 653 -18.18 -11.83 25.78
N GLU A 654 -18.80 -11.81 26.95
CA GLU A 654 -20.24 -11.97 27.09
C GLU A 654 -20.99 -10.81 26.41
N LEU A 655 -20.59 -9.57 26.69
CA LEU A 655 -21.17 -8.38 26.08
C LEU A 655 -21.01 -8.42 24.54
N LEU A 656 -19.83 -8.80 24.06
CA LEU A 656 -19.58 -8.96 22.63
C LEU A 656 -20.50 -10.01 22.00
N THR A 657 -20.63 -11.16 22.64
CA THR A 657 -21.46 -12.27 22.12
C THR A 657 -22.94 -11.87 22.05
N VAL A 658 -23.44 -11.19 23.07
CA VAL A 658 -24.81 -10.68 23.10
C VAL A 658 -25.02 -9.63 22.00
N GLY A 659 -24.13 -8.63 21.89
CA GLY A 659 -24.23 -7.58 20.89
C GLY A 659 -24.14 -8.13 19.45
N MET A 660 -23.21 -9.02 19.17
CA MET A 660 -23.10 -9.67 17.86
C MET A 660 -24.33 -10.54 17.54
N GLY A 661 -24.91 -11.18 18.58
CA GLY A 661 -26.16 -11.90 18.46
C GLY A 661 -27.35 -11.01 18.08
N TYR A 662 -27.44 -9.79 18.62
CA TYR A 662 -28.45 -8.82 18.22
C TYR A 662 -28.27 -8.35 16.77
N ILE A 663 -27.04 -8.09 16.36
CA ILE A 663 -26.74 -7.75 14.96
C ILE A 663 -27.16 -8.90 14.03
N ARG A 664 -26.88 -10.16 14.42
CA ARG A 664 -27.27 -11.34 13.63
C ARG A 664 -28.78 -11.44 13.47
N LYS A 665 -29.54 -11.23 14.54
CA LYS A 665 -31.01 -11.19 14.50
C LYS A 665 -31.55 -10.05 13.64
N TYR A 666 -30.94 -8.87 13.74
CA TYR A 666 -31.34 -7.73 12.93
C TYR A 666 -31.10 -7.98 11.43
N ILE A 667 -30.02 -8.68 11.07
CA ILE A 667 -29.76 -9.08 9.68
C ILE A 667 -30.92 -9.95 9.16
N ASP A 668 -31.45 -10.89 9.95
CA ASP A 668 -32.58 -11.73 9.56
C ASP A 668 -33.88 -10.90 9.36
N ILE A 669 -34.04 -9.81 10.11
CA ILE A 669 -35.18 -8.91 9.97
C ILE A 669 -35.10 -8.10 8.67
N ILE A 670 -33.93 -7.58 8.30
CA ILE A 670 -33.75 -6.77 7.07
C ILE A 670 -33.73 -7.63 5.81
N ASP A 671 -33.40 -8.90 5.92
CA ASP A 671 -33.31 -9.84 4.79
C ASP A 671 -34.69 -10.52 4.51
N LYS A 672 -35.70 -9.72 4.23
CA LYS A 672 -37.04 -10.23 3.94
C LYS A 672 -37.15 -11.25 2.78
N ARG A 673 -36.10 -11.31 1.93
CA ARG A 673 -36.08 -12.17 0.73
C ARG A 673 -35.16 -13.39 0.87
N GLY A 674 -34.44 -13.53 1.99
CA GLY A 674 -33.45 -14.60 2.18
C GLY A 674 -32.26 -14.52 1.20
N ALA A 675 -31.94 -13.30 0.74
CA ALA A 675 -30.90 -13.09 -0.26
C ALA A 675 -29.50 -12.86 0.37
N LEU A 676 -29.47 -12.45 1.65
CA LEU A 676 -28.23 -12.26 2.42
C LEU A 676 -27.84 -13.57 3.11
N ALA A 677 -26.81 -14.23 2.62
CA ALA A 677 -26.25 -15.38 3.32
C ALA A 677 -25.37 -14.90 4.49
N ALA A 678 -25.92 -14.93 5.71
CA ALA A 678 -25.21 -14.56 6.93
C ALA A 678 -24.56 -15.77 7.60
N ILE A 679 -23.28 -15.66 7.94
CA ILE A 679 -22.46 -16.70 8.59
C ILE A 679 -21.84 -16.13 9.86
N GLY A 680 -21.89 -16.87 10.95
CA GLY A 680 -21.44 -16.41 12.28
C GLY A 680 -22.62 -15.91 13.15
N PRO A 681 -22.36 -15.27 14.32
CA PRO A 681 -21.02 -14.82 14.79
C PRO A 681 -20.03 -15.93 15.10
N ALA A 682 -18.76 -15.70 14.82
CA ALA A 682 -17.65 -16.61 15.10
C ALA A 682 -16.44 -15.82 15.62
N PRO A 683 -15.55 -16.46 16.44
CA PRO A 683 -14.30 -15.82 16.81
C PRO A 683 -13.44 -15.47 15.58
N GLN A 684 -12.78 -14.31 15.58
CA GLN A 684 -11.79 -14.00 14.56
C GLN A 684 -10.55 -14.89 14.71
N THR A 685 -9.70 -14.99 13.66
CA THR A 685 -8.47 -15.80 13.66
C THR A 685 -7.57 -15.53 14.87
N VAL A 686 -7.52 -14.28 15.33
CA VAL A 686 -6.99 -13.91 16.63
C VAL A 686 -8.14 -13.43 17.48
N GLY A 687 -8.67 -14.31 18.34
CA GLY A 687 -9.88 -14.08 19.11
C GLY A 687 -9.75 -13.02 20.22
N LYS A 688 -8.51 -12.65 20.62
CA LYS A 688 -8.25 -11.61 21.63
C LYS A 688 -6.97 -10.85 21.31
N ILE A 689 -7.04 -9.51 21.28
CA ILE A 689 -5.89 -8.62 21.09
C ILE A 689 -6.00 -7.45 22.07
N ARG A 690 -4.92 -7.15 22.81
CA ARG A 690 -4.86 -6.05 23.80
C ARG A 690 -6.08 -6.04 24.71
N ASP A 691 -6.35 -7.20 25.31
CA ASP A 691 -7.47 -7.46 26.22
C ASP A 691 -8.87 -7.21 25.66
N ARG A 692 -9.01 -7.15 24.33
CA ARG A 692 -10.31 -7.09 23.66
C ARG A 692 -10.60 -8.38 22.91
N PHE A 693 -11.74 -8.99 23.22
CA PHE A 693 -12.29 -10.13 22.48
C PHE A 693 -12.79 -9.68 21.11
N ARG A 694 -12.77 -10.59 20.12
CA ARG A 694 -13.04 -10.26 18.72
C ARG A 694 -13.91 -11.33 18.08
N GLN A 695 -15.01 -10.92 17.48
CA GLN A 695 -15.92 -11.77 16.70
C GLN A 695 -16.21 -11.19 15.34
N VAL A 696 -16.71 -12.01 14.42
CA VAL A 696 -17.06 -11.62 13.05
C VAL A 696 -18.38 -12.25 12.61
N ILE A 697 -19.17 -11.49 11.86
CA ILE A 697 -20.27 -12.01 11.06
C ILE A 697 -19.94 -11.70 9.59
N TYR A 698 -20.06 -12.69 8.72
CA TYR A 698 -19.90 -12.53 7.29
C TYR A 698 -21.27 -12.49 6.60
N LEU A 699 -21.48 -11.49 5.73
CA LEU A 699 -22.63 -11.42 4.84
C LEU A 699 -22.16 -11.62 3.41
N ARG A 700 -22.83 -12.51 2.66
CA ARG A 700 -22.61 -12.72 1.23
C ARG A 700 -23.83 -12.36 0.43
N HIS A 701 -23.62 -11.69 -0.69
CA HIS A 701 -24.67 -11.37 -1.66
C HIS A 701 -24.06 -11.30 -3.07
N LYS A 702 -24.86 -11.62 -4.10
CA LYS A 702 -24.40 -11.54 -5.51
C LYS A 702 -24.04 -10.11 -5.96
N ASP A 703 -24.64 -9.11 -5.34
CA ASP A 703 -24.48 -7.71 -5.65
C ASP A 703 -23.92 -6.96 -4.44
N THR A 704 -22.78 -6.32 -4.62
CA THR A 704 -22.06 -5.57 -3.57
C THR A 704 -22.86 -4.35 -3.08
N GLU A 705 -23.67 -3.71 -3.94
CA GLU A 705 -24.50 -2.57 -3.55
C GLU A 705 -25.52 -2.95 -2.47
N ASN A 706 -26.06 -4.17 -2.52
CA ASN A 706 -26.97 -4.65 -1.47
C ASN A 706 -26.24 -4.88 -0.13
N LEU A 707 -24.96 -5.27 -0.17
CA LEU A 707 -24.14 -5.35 1.04
C LEU A 707 -23.83 -3.96 1.61
N ILE A 708 -23.58 -2.97 0.77
CA ILE A 708 -23.38 -1.57 1.18
C ILE A 708 -24.65 -1.05 1.85
N ARG A 709 -25.84 -1.31 1.28
CA ARG A 709 -27.14 -0.95 1.90
C ARG A 709 -27.35 -1.67 3.23
N ALA A 710 -27.11 -2.97 3.29
CA ALA A 710 -27.21 -3.74 4.54
C ALA A 710 -26.25 -3.18 5.61
N ARG A 711 -25.04 -2.84 5.24
CA ARG A 711 -24.08 -2.18 6.12
C ARG A 711 -24.65 -0.88 6.70
N HIS A 712 -25.18 0.02 5.87
CA HIS A 712 -25.80 1.26 6.33
C HIS A 712 -26.92 1.03 7.33
N MET A 713 -27.79 0.04 7.05
CA MET A 713 -28.88 -0.31 7.96
C MET A 713 -28.37 -0.83 9.30
N ILE A 714 -27.31 -1.64 9.28
CA ILE A 714 -26.66 -2.18 10.50
C ILE A 714 -25.94 -1.07 11.27
N GLU A 715 -25.24 -0.16 10.59
CA GLU A 715 -24.62 1.01 11.21
C GLU A 715 -25.66 1.87 11.94
N GLU A 716 -26.79 2.13 11.29
CA GLU A 716 -27.90 2.87 11.87
C GLU A 716 -28.50 2.12 13.07
N TYR A 717 -28.72 0.81 12.94
CA TYR A 717 -29.20 -0.02 14.05
C TYR A 717 -28.30 0.06 15.28
N VAL A 718 -26.97 -0.08 15.08
CA VAL A 718 -25.98 0.03 16.17
C VAL A 718 -25.99 1.43 16.78
N ARG A 719 -26.21 2.48 15.97
CA ARG A 719 -26.20 3.86 16.40
C ARG A 719 -27.41 4.24 17.29
N ILE A 720 -28.61 3.74 16.96
CA ILE A 720 -29.85 4.13 17.64
C ILE A 720 -30.19 3.27 18.86
N ASN A 721 -29.57 2.09 18.97
CA ASN A 721 -29.85 1.17 20.08
C ASN A 721 -28.76 1.29 21.17
N SER A 722 -29.20 1.41 22.42
CA SER A 722 -28.31 1.35 23.59
C SER A 722 -27.75 -0.08 23.76
N GLY A 723 -26.59 -0.19 24.39
CA GLY A 723 -25.90 -1.47 24.63
C GLY A 723 -24.76 -1.79 23.67
N PHE A 724 -24.51 -0.91 22.69
CA PHE A 724 -23.33 -1.01 21.81
C PHE A 724 -22.20 -0.05 22.16
N GLU A 725 -22.35 0.78 23.19
CA GLU A 725 -21.39 1.83 23.56
C GLU A 725 -19.98 1.29 23.88
N GLU A 726 -19.90 0.10 24.45
CA GLU A 726 -18.61 -0.58 24.78
C GLU A 726 -18.15 -1.57 23.69
N ILE A 727 -18.99 -1.78 22.66
CA ILE A 727 -18.68 -2.68 21.55
C ILE A 727 -18.26 -1.84 20.34
N ARG A 728 -17.02 -2.02 19.92
CA ARG A 728 -16.56 -1.42 18.68
C ARG A 728 -16.99 -2.30 17.50
N ILE A 729 -17.81 -1.77 16.62
CA ILE A 729 -18.23 -2.41 15.38
C ILE A 729 -17.52 -1.74 14.20
N GLU A 730 -16.87 -2.54 13.36
CA GLU A 730 -16.22 -2.12 12.13
C GLU A 730 -16.70 -2.99 10.97
N PHE A 731 -16.61 -2.44 9.77
CA PHE A 731 -17.04 -3.11 8.55
C PHE A 731 -15.86 -3.26 7.60
N ASP A 732 -15.84 -4.39 6.89
CA ASP A 732 -14.82 -4.65 5.89
C ASP A 732 -15.46 -5.33 4.68
N ILE A 733 -15.38 -4.68 3.52
CA ILE A 733 -16.03 -5.15 2.30
C ILE A 733 -15.04 -5.84 1.37
N ASN A 734 -15.44 -6.97 0.81
CA ASN A 734 -14.61 -7.81 -0.07
C ASN A 734 -13.26 -8.21 0.58
N VAL A 735 -13.36 -8.67 1.82
CA VAL A 735 -12.22 -9.07 2.69
C VAL A 735 -11.35 -10.11 2.00
#